data_3ec2241389f4c904a4eea069c78b4080
#
_entry.id   3ec2241389f4c904a4eea069c78b4080
#
_cell.length_a   1.000
_cell.length_b   1.000
_cell.length_c   1.000
_cell.angle_alpha   90.00
_cell.angle_beta   90.00
_cell.angle_gamma   90.00
#
_symmetry.space_group_name_H-M   'P 1'
#
loop_
_entity.id
_entity.type
_entity.pdbx_description
1 polymer ?
#
loop_
_entity_poly.entity_id
_entity_poly.type
_entity_poly.pdbx_seq_one_letter_code
_entity_poly.pdbx_strand_id
1 'polypeptide(L)'
;MDLKNGIADKEGLLSIEGSVEKIIYQNEENGYTVCEIFTPSDEIFTLVGNMPYLSEGETVSALGSWVNHATFGKQFKVEFYEKQLPATETAILKYLASGAVRGIGKVTAQRIVSQFGADSFEVIEHNPQWLSEIPGISPKKAEQISASFAAQFGMRNVMMFCREYFGPTTAVRIYKKWGNGALERIKQNPYILCGEIYGVGFEKADAIAKDLGMKKNAPERIAMGLKYVLMHNAASNGHSFLPLDKLCAVAKRLLSCEMNEIEDEAAALETRGEIVCVRHEGMKCAYLRDYYEAEKYTAEKLCALDRAGKNLGEDNVLSLISMVERESNMEYAVLQKRAICQAASNGVFILTGGPGTGKTTVVRAIIRVFDAMGLRIALAAPTGRAAKRMSQSAGEEAKTVHRLLEMEYGAEDKLRFRKNENDQLEDDVIIIDEASMLDLMLTDALLKAIKPGARLILIGDVNQLPPVGAGHVFDDIIKSDRFATVELTHIFRQAQESLIVTNAHAVNHGEYMNLESKSGDFFFLPRQEDAQTAATIAELCKKRLPKSYGLTVFDGIQVITPSRKGDAGTEMLNSALQSVINPPARGKAEKKVRDFTLREGDKVMQIKNNYDIEWNKNGTQGFGIFNGDIGVIKKIDLSEELITVDFEDKICEYDYTMLDELELAYAITVHKSQGSEYPIVIMPLYRYTPKLLTRNLLYTAITRAQSIVILVGNGEVAKAMVDNNRQTKRYTGLRYALEKYD
;
A
#
# COMPACT_ATOMS: atom_id res chain seq x y z
N MET A 1 9.83 37.33 -13.29
CA MET A 1 9.37 36.72 -14.54
C MET A 1 7.88 36.58 -14.41
N ASP A 2 7.12 37.38 -15.13
CA ASP A 2 5.68 37.52 -14.95
C ASP A 2 4.95 36.21 -15.24
N LEU A 3 3.98 35.87 -14.40
CA LEU A 3 3.05 34.72 -14.55
C LEU A 3 2.40 34.65 -15.95
N LYS A 4 2.40 35.76 -16.71
CA LYS A 4 1.86 35.83 -18.08
C LYS A 4 2.68 35.08 -19.12
N ASN A 5 3.96 34.74 -18.87
CA ASN A 5 4.86 34.17 -19.89
C ASN A 5 5.21 32.68 -19.68
N GLY A 6 4.73 32.01 -18.62
CA GLY A 6 5.08 30.65 -18.33
C GLY A 6 3.91 29.63 -18.18
N ILE A 7 2.66 30.07 -18.35
CA ILE A 7 1.49 29.21 -18.05
C ILE A 7 0.46 29.23 -19.20
N ALA A 8 0.88 29.55 -20.41
CA ALA A 8 -0.03 29.67 -21.56
C ALA A 8 -0.66 28.36 -22.08
N ASP A 9 -0.34 27.17 -21.49
CA ASP A 9 -0.75 25.86 -22.03
C ASP A 9 -1.55 24.94 -21.09
N LYS A 10 -2.12 25.46 -19.99
CA LYS A 10 -3.16 24.69 -19.26
C LYS A 10 -4.51 25.35 -19.48
N GLU A 11 -5.23 24.86 -20.46
CA GLU A 11 -6.61 25.29 -20.81
C GLU A 11 -7.51 25.33 -19.57
N GLY A 12 -8.02 26.53 -19.24
CA GLY A 12 -9.14 26.73 -18.32
C GLY A 12 -8.84 27.31 -16.95
N LEU A 13 -7.58 27.55 -16.56
CA LEU A 13 -7.28 28.21 -15.28
C LEU A 13 -7.36 29.73 -15.38
N LEU A 14 -8.00 30.35 -14.37
CA LEU A 14 -8.09 31.79 -14.23
C LEU A 14 -7.00 32.31 -13.28
N SER A 15 -6.55 33.55 -13.49
CA SER A 15 -5.61 34.22 -12.59
C SER A 15 -6.35 35.26 -11.74
N ILE A 16 -6.04 35.28 -10.45
CA ILE A 16 -6.51 36.29 -9.50
C ILE A 16 -5.32 36.83 -8.71
N GLU A 17 -5.29 38.14 -8.48
CA GLU A 17 -4.23 38.79 -7.72
C GLU A 17 -4.85 39.71 -6.67
N GLY A 18 -4.28 39.71 -5.46
CA GLY A 18 -4.75 40.57 -4.37
C GLY A 18 -3.86 40.47 -3.13
N SER A 19 -4.07 41.36 -2.16
CA SER A 19 -3.40 41.30 -0.87
C SER A 19 -4.23 40.45 0.11
N VAL A 20 -3.57 39.59 0.88
CA VAL A 20 -4.21 38.79 1.93
C VAL A 20 -4.70 39.70 3.03
N GLU A 21 -6.01 39.80 3.16
CA GLU A 21 -6.64 40.63 4.18
C GLU A 21 -6.78 39.86 5.49
N LYS A 22 -7.21 38.60 5.41
CA LYS A 22 -7.45 37.76 6.60
C LYS A 22 -7.26 36.30 6.28
N ILE A 23 -6.63 35.56 7.20
CA ILE A 23 -6.56 34.10 7.19
C ILE A 23 -7.70 33.56 8.05
N ILE A 24 -8.63 32.83 7.42
CA ILE A 24 -9.78 32.23 8.11
C ILE A 24 -9.38 30.91 8.73
N TYR A 25 -8.63 30.07 7.99
CA TYR A 25 -8.14 28.77 8.43
C TYR A 25 -6.81 28.45 7.78
N GLN A 26 -5.90 27.85 8.55
CA GLN A 26 -4.63 27.33 8.03
C GLN A 26 -4.22 26.09 8.80
N ASN A 27 -3.90 25.04 8.05
CA ASN A 27 -3.36 23.79 8.60
C ASN A 27 -1.86 23.75 8.35
N GLU A 28 -1.07 23.77 9.42
CA GLU A 28 0.40 23.80 9.34
C GLU A 28 1.01 22.48 8.84
N GLU A 29 0.30 21.34 8.94
CA GLU A 29 0.82 20.03 8.56
C GLU A 29 0.75 19.80 7.05
N ASN A 30 -0.37 20.13 6.43
CA ASN A 30 -0.60 19.91 5.01
C ASN A 30 -0.60 21.19 4.17
N GLY A 31 -0.53 22.37 4.81
CA GLY A 31 -0.51 23.68 4.15
C GLY A 31 -1.86 24.15 3.60
N TYR A 32 -2.97 23.45 3.89
CA TYR A 32 -4.29 23.88 3.42
C TYR A 32 -4.70 25.18 4.09
N THR A 33 -5.04 26.18 3.29
CA THR A 33 -5.34 27.54 3.73
C THR A 33 -6.65 28.04 3.13
N VAL A 34 -7.46 28.68 3.95
CA VAL A 34 -8.63 29.46 3.55
C VAL A 34 -8.37 30.91 3.95
N CYS A 35 -8.33 31.82 3.00
CA CYS A 35 -8.06 33.23 3.25
C CYS A 35 -8.92 34.15 2.38
N GLU A 36 -9.11 35.38 2.83
CA GLU A 36 -9.70 36.46 2.07
C GLU A 36 -8.60 37.32 1.48
N ILE A 37 -8.69 37.61 0.18
CA ILE A 37 -7.83 38.56 -0.50
C ILE A 37 -8.62 39.78 -0.94
N PHE A 38 -7.95 40.94 -0.89
CA PHE A 38 -8.45 42.21 -1.41
C PHE A 38 -7.77 42.48 -2.73
N THR A 39 -8.56 42.56 -3.80
CA THR A 39 -8.03 42.76 -5.15
C THR A 39 -7.83 44.23 -5.48
N PRO A 40 -7.04 44.60 -6.52
CA PRO A 40 -6.90 45.97 -7.00
C PRO A 40 -8.20 46.61 -7.49
N SER A 41 -9.25 45.82 -7.71
CA SER A 41 -10.59 46.26 -8.10
C SER A 41 -11.53 46.52 -6.92
N ASP A 42 -11.00 46.59 -5.69
CA ASP A 42 -11.76 46.80 -4.46
C ASP A 42 -12.77 45.68 -4.12
N GLU A 43 -12.52 44.46 -4.61
CA GLU A 43 -13.35 43.31 -4.35
C GLU A 43 -12.63 42.32 -3.37
N ILE A 44 -13.42 41.67 -2.51
CA ILE A 44 -12.91 40.64 -1.60
C ILE A 44 -13.31 39.26 -2.13
N PHE A 45 -12.34 38.38 -2.25
CA PHE A 45 -12.55 36.99 -2.66
C PHE A 45 -11.95 36.01 -1.66
N THR A 46 -12.66 34.91 -1.44
CA THR A 46 -12.15 33.80 -0.64
C THR A 46 -11.33 32.86 -1.50
N LEU A 47 -10.05 32.68 -1.18
CA LEU A 47 -9.17 31.69 -1.75
C LEU A 47 -9.14 30.44 -0.87
N VAL A 48 -9.20 29.27 -1.50
CA VAL A 48 -9.11 27.98 -0.82
C VAL A 48 -8.13 27.07 -1.56
N GLY A 49 -7.23 26.42 -0.84
CA GLY A 49 -6.27 25.51 -1.45
C GLY A 49 -5.03 25.30 -0.62
N ASN A 50 -4.07 24.57 -1.18
CA ASN A 50 -2.81 24.31 -0.51
C ASN A 50 -1.87 25.51 -0.69
N MET A 51 -1.88 26.43 0.29
CA MET A 51 -1.10 27.65 0.31
C MET A 51 -0.36 27.79 1.66
N PRO A 52 0.67 26.92 1.89
CA PRO A 52 1.37 26.92 3.17
C PRO A 52 2.11 28.23 3.45
N TYR A 53 2.11 28.60 4.74
CA TYR A 53 2.83 29.79 5.23
C TYR A 53 2.41 31.11 4.60
N LEU A 54 1.17 31.21 4.16
CA LEU A 54 0.58 32.47 3.75
C LEU A 54 0.33 33.34 4.98
N SER A 55 0.60 34.65 4.87
CA SER A 55 0.44 35.61 5.96
C SER A 55 -0.39 36.80 5.54
N GLU A 56 -1.10 37.39 6.51
CA GLU A 56 -1.85 38.62 6.26
C GLU A 56 -0.92 39.75 5.85
N GLY A 57 -1.32 40.52 4.83
CA GLY A 57 -0.54 41.61 4.25
C GLY A 57 0.34 41.19 3.05
N GLU A 58 0.51 39.90 2.77
CA GLU A 58 1.22 39.46 1.56
C GLU A 58 0.37 39.67 0.31
N THR A 59 1.01 39.98 -0.80
CA THR A 59 0.35 40.00 -2.12
C THR A 59 0.43 38.61 -2.73
N VAL A 60 -0.71 38.08 -3.15
CA VAL A 60 -0.83 36.75 -3.74
C VAL A 60 -1.32 36.87 -5.17
N SER A 61 -0.61 36.22 -6.09
CA SER A 61 -1.09 35.92 -7.42
C SER A 61 -1.40 34.43 -7.50
N ALA A 62 -2.65 34.09 -7.69
CA ALA A 62 -3.14 32.70 -7.64
C ALA A 62 -3.75 32.31 -9.00
N LEU A 63 -3.50 31.06 -9.41
CA LEU A 63 -4.10 30.41 -10.56
C LEU A 63 -5.01 29.29 -10.07
N GLY A 64 -6.22 29.23 -10.61
CA GLY A 64 -7.19 28.24 -10.17
C GLY A 64 -8.53 28.37 -10.90
N SER A 65 -9.57 27.85 -10.26
CA SER A 65 -10.92 27.86 -10.81
C SER A 65 -11.93 28.29 -9.75
N TRP A 66 -13.04 28.89 -10.20
CA TRP A 66 -14.14 29.21 -9.32
C TRP A 66 -14.93 27.95 -8.96
N VAL A 67 -15.13 27.75 -7.68
CA VAL A 67 -15.97 26.67 -7.12
C VAL A 67 -17.07 27.30 -6.25
N ASN A 68 -18.21 26.63 -6.15
CA ASN A 68 -19.32 27.09 -5.34
C ASN A 68 -19.48 26.15 -4.16
N HIS A 69 -19.11 26.61 -2.95
CA HIS A 69 -19.26 25.83 -1.73
C HIS A 69 -20.68 26.04 -1.18
N ALA A 70 -21.35 24.96 -0.78
CA ALA A 70 -22.76 25.01 -0.37
C ALA A 70 -23.03 25.96 0.80
N THR A 71 -22.11 25.99 1.78
CA THR A 71 -22.25 26.77 3.02
C THR A 71 -21.55 28.13 2.92
N PHE A 72 -20.40 28.20 2.20
CA PHE A 72 -19.54 29.40 2.18
C PHE A 72 -19.58 30.17 0.86
N GLY A 73 -20.45 29.76 -0.08
CA GLY A 73 -20.66 30.49 -1.32
C GLY A 73 -19.54 30.33 -2.35
N LYS A 74 -19.35 31.34 -3.18
CA LYS A 74 -18.38 31.31 -4.28
C LYS A 74 -16.96 31.50 -3.75
N GLN A 75 -16.09 30.52 -4.02
CA GLN A 75 -14.68 30.52 -3.60
C GLN A 75 -13.78 30.28 -4.80
N PHE A 76 -12.55 30.77 -4.73
CA PHE A 76 -11.53 30.52 -5.76
C PHE A 76 -10.62 29.39 -5.29
N LYS A 77 -10.74 28.21 -5.91
CA LYS A 77 -9.90 27.05 -5.62
C LYS A 77 -8.55 27.23 -6.29
N VAL A 78 -7.52 27.38 -5.48
CA VAL A 78 -6.16 27.64 -5.90
C VAL A 78 -5.46 26.33 -6.25
N GLU A 79 -4.95 26.23 -7.47
CA GLU A 79 -4.07 25.14 -7.89
C GLU A 79 -2.59 25.54 -7.78
N PHE A 80 -2.30 26.81 -8.07
CA PHE A 80 -0.97 27.38 -7.96
C PHE A 80 -1.06 28.79 -7.39
N TYR A 81 -0.08 29.19 -6.60
CA TYR A 81 0.01 30.55 -6.08
C TYR A 81 1.45 31.02 -6.03
N GLU A 82 1.62 32.33 -6.15
CA GLU A 82 2.87 33.03 -5.93
C GLU A 82 2.61 34.18 -5.00
N LYS A 83 3.44 34.33 -3.97
CA LYS A 83 3.35 35.42 -3.03
C LYS A 83 4.52 36.39 -3.18
N GLN A 84 4.22 37.67 -3.07
CA GLN A 84 5.21 38.73 -3.07
C GLN A 84 5.24 39.40 -1.70
N LEU A 85 6.45 39.72 -1.26
CA LEU A 85 6.58 40.52 -0.04
C LEU A 85 5.99 41.91 -0.21
N PRO A 86 5.37 42.43 0.84
CA PRO A 86 4.88 43.80 0.84
C PRO A 86 6.02 44.80 0.59
N ALA A 87 5.78 45.75 -0.28
CA ALA A 87 6.77 46.78 -0.63
C ALA A 87 6.50 48.15 0.04
N THR A 88 5.29 48.35 0.59
CA THR A 88 4.95 49.60 1.26
C THR A 88 5.11 49.45 2.78
N GLU A 89 5.49 50.51 3.48
CA GLU A 89 5.66 50.52 4.95
C GLU A 89 4.42 50.04 5.69
N THR A 90 3.21 50.44 5.24
CA THR A 90 1.95 50.01 5.84
C THR A 90 1.75 48.50 5.69
N ALA A 91 2.04 47.94 4.54
CA ALA A 91 1.90 46.52 4.27
C ALA A 91 3.01 45.72 4.98
N ILE A 92 4.25 46.22 5.06
CA ILE A 92 5.35 45.64 5.85
C ILE A 92 4.98 45.60 7.33
N LEU A 93 4.39 46.66 7.85
CA LEU A 93 3.92 46.72 9.24
C LEU A 93 2.85 45.65 9.49
N LYS A 94 1.85 45.55 8.61
CA LYS A 94 0.78 44.55 8.72
C LYS A 94 1.35 43.12 8.69
N TYR A 95 2.27 42.85 7.79
CA TYR A 95 2.95 41.56 7.67
C TYR A 95 3.75 41.21 8.92
N LEU A 96 4.60 42.09 9.40
CA LEU A 96 5.39 41.83 10.62
C LEU A 96 4.52 41.73 11.89
N ALA A 97 3.40 42.47 11.93
CA ALA A 97 2.48 42.46 13.04
C ALA A 97 1.53 41.23 13.07
N SER A 98 1.38 40.51 11.93
CA SER A 98 0.52 39.33 11.83
C SER A 98 1.04 38.11 12.60
N GLY A 99 2.33 38.16 13.02
CA GLY A 99 3.01 37.02 13.65
C GLY A 99 3.75 36.12 12.65
N ALA A 100 3.76 36.50 11.37
CA ALA A 100 4.45 35.77 10.32
C ALA A 100 5.93 35.49 10.68
N VAL A 101 6.61 36.45 11.32
CA VAL A 101 8.00 36.30 11.76
C VAL A 101 8.03 36.04 13.27
N ARG A 102 8.49 34.86 13.65
CA ARG A 102 8.56 34.46 15.07
C ARG A 102 9.47 35.41 15.87
N GLY A 103 8.95 35.93 16.95
CA GLY A 103 9.68 36.90 17.80
C GLY A 103 9.32 38.38 17.54
N ILE A 104 8.53 38.68 16.50
CA ILE A 104 7.99 40.00 16.22
C ILE A 104 6.51 40.03 16.61
N GLY A 105 6.14 40.81 17.62
CA GLY A 105 4.74 41.15 17.92
C GLY A 105 4.37 42.54 17.42
N LYS A 106 3.12 42.94 17.51
CA LYS A 106 2.60 44.22 16.97
C LYS A 106 3.44 45.44 17.36
N VAL A 107 3.83 45.56 18.64
CA VAL A 107 4.66 46.66 19.14
C VAL A 107 6.09 46.65 18.56
N THR A 108 6.65 45.41 18.44
CA THR A 108 8.00 45.22 17.86
C THR A 108 7.99 45.54 16.38
N ALA A 109 6.97 45.07 15.64
CA ALA A 109 6.77 45.39 14.21
C ALA A 109 6.72 46.93 13.98
N GLN A 110 5.92 47.62 14.80
CA GLN A 110 5.77 49.07 14.71
C GLN A 110 7.10 49.82 14.91
N ARG A 111 7.92 49.37 15.87
CA ARG A 111 9.26 49.93 16.11
C ARG A 111 10.23 49.68 14.99
N ILE A 112 10.24 48.44 14.41
CA ILE A 112 11.10 48.06 13.29
C ILE A 112 10.76 48.96 12.10
N VAL A 113 9.49 49.01 11.69
CA VAL A 113 9.07 49.78 10.50
C VAL A 113 9.23 51.29 10.71
N SER A 114 9.00 51.80 11.93
CA SER A 114 9.26 53.23 12.23
C SER A 114 10.72 53.63 12.13
N GLN A 115 11.68 52.69 12.35
CA GLN A 115 13.12 52.95 12.29
C GLN A 115 13.70 52.72 10.90
N PHE A 116 13.23 51.67 10.20
CA PHE A 116 13.86 51.21 8.96
C PHE A 116 12.92 51.37 7.72
N GLY A 117 11.67 51.72 7.91
CA GLY A 117 10.73 51.98 6.82
C GLY A 117 10.62 50.78 5.85
N ALA A 118 10.74 51.06 4.56
CA ALA A 118 10.70 50.07 3.50
C ALA A 118 11.87 49.07 3.54
N ASP A 119 13.00 49.45 4.16
CA ASP A 119 14.20 48.62 4.24
C ASP A 119 14.16 47.59 5.39
N SER A 120 13.03 47.53 6.12
CA SER A 120 12.87 46.66 7.28
C SER A 120 13.20 45.19 6.98
N PHE A 121 12.83 44.67 5.81
CA PHE A 121 13.12 43.29 5.42
C PHE A 121 14.59 43.06 5.12
N GLU A 122 15.25 44.02 4.44
CA GLU A 122 16.68 43.95 4.15
C GLU A 122 17.50 43.95 5.44
N VAL A 123 17.11 44.77 6.42
CA VAL A 123 17.74 44.81 7.74
C VAL A 123 17.54 43.48 8.49
N ILE A 124 16.34 42.92 8.48
CA ILE A 124 16.06 41.62 9.14
C ILE A 124 16.90 40.49 8.51
N GLU A 125 17.05 40.49 7.18
CA GLU A 125 17.73 39.42 6.45
C GLU A 125 19.26 39.55 6.50
N HIS A 126 19.80 40.75 6.21
CA HIS A 126 21.22 40.92 5.98
C HIS A 126 21.98 41.63 7.12
N ASN A 127 21.28 42.41 7.94
CA ASN A 127 21.88 43.20 9.00
C ASN A 127 21.14 43.06 10.36
N PRO A 128 20.91 41.82 10.85
CA PRO A 128 20.08 41.58 12.05
C PRO A 128 20.65 42.25 13.30
N GLN A 129 21.95 42.56 13.34
CA GLN A 129 22.60 43.31 14.44
C GLN A 129 21.96 44.68 14.65
N TRP A 130 21.49 45.37 13.58
CA TRP A 130 20.84 46.67 13.70
C TRP A 130 19.52 46.62 14.43
N LEU A 131 18.84 45.46 14.41
CA LEU A 131 17.60 45.25 15.17
C LEU A 131 17.86 45.36 16.69
N SER A 132 19.09 45.12 17.14
CA SER A 132 19.45 45.23 18.56
C SER A 132 19.50 46.66 19.08
N GLU A 133 19.49 47.66 18.20
CA GLU A 133 19.39 49.07 18.55
C GLU A 133 17.95 49.45 18.94
N ILE A 134 16.96 48.59 18.62
CA ILE A 134 15.56 48.81 18.97
C ILE A 134 15.33 48.37 20.41
N PRO A 135 14.74 49.27 21.28
CA PRO A 135 14.41 48.90 22.64
C PRO A 135 13.52 47.65 22.73
N GLY A 136 14.02 46.61 23.44
CA GLY A 136 13.29 45.34 23.64
C GLY A 136 13.68 44.24 22.66
N ILE A 137 14.71 44.44 21.79
CA ILE A 137 15.30 43.41 20.97
C ILE A 137 16.75 43.20 21.44
N SER A 138 17.03 42.06 22.07
CA SER A 138 18.38 41.64 22.40
C SER A 138 19.09 41.06 21.18
N PRO A 139 20.47 41.02 21.15
CA PRO A 139 21.19 40.39 20.05
C PRO A 139 20.74 38.96 19.74
N LYS A 140 20.50 38.16 20.77
CA LYS A 140 19.98 36.80 20.61
C LYS A 140 18.59 36.78 19.99
N LYS A 141 17.72 37.75 20.32
CA LYS A 141 16.38 37.86 19.74
C LYS A 141 16.45 38.36 18.29
N ALA A 142 17.40 39.25 17.96
CA ALA A 142 17.63 39.70 16.60
C ALA A 142 18.04 38.53 15.67
N GLU A 143 18.95 37.68 16.14
CA GLU A 143 19.35 36.46 15.43
C GLU A 143 18.16 35.48 15.24
N GLN A 144 17.33 35.30 16.26
CA GLN A 144 16.11 34.45 16.15
C GLN A 144 15.08 35.01 15.16
N ILE A 145 14.90 36.32 15.12
CA ILE A 145 14.04 36.99 14.14
C ILE A 145 14.57 36.79 12.74
N SER A 146 15.85 37.02 12.50
CA SER A 146 16.50 36.80 11.21
C SER A 146 16.41 35.34 10.75
N ALA A 147 16.70 34.38 11.63
CA ALA A 147 16.57 32.97 11.34
C ALA A 147 15.14 32.56 10.98
N SER A 148 14.14 33.10 11.70
CA SER A 148 12.73 32.84 11.41
C SER A 148 12.30 33.43 10.05
N PHE A 149 12.78 34.63 9.72
CA PHE A 149 12.53 35.27 8.44
C PHE A 149 13.19 34.51 7.28
N ALA A 150 14.47 34.14 7.43
CA ALA A 150 15.20 33.33 6.46
C ALA A 150 14.54 31.97 6.20
N ALA A 151 13.95 31.37 7.23
CA ALA A 151 13.22 30.11 7.09
C ALA A 151 12.03 30.20 6.13
N GLN A 152 11.29 31.30 6.14
CA GLN A 152 10.17 31.51 5.21
C GLN A 152 10.64 31.70 3.76
N PHE A 153 11.77 32.39 3.57
CA PHE A 153 12.38 32.53 2.24
C PHE A 153 12.89 31.20 1.69
N GLY A 154 13.51 30.40 2.51
CA GLY A 154 13.99 29.07 2.12
C GLY A 154 12.85 28.18 1.60
N MET A 155 11.71 28.18 2.29
CA MET A 155 10.53 27.45 1.85
C MET A 155 10.04 27.93 0.48
N ARG A 156 9.93 29.24 0.28
CA ARG A 156 9.52 29.84 -1.01
C ARG A 156 10.42 29.37 -2.15
N ASN A 157 11.71 29.42 -1.97
CA ASN A 157 12.68 29.01 -3.00
C ASN A 157 12.53 27.53 -3.34
N VAL A 158 12.34 26.67 -2.33
CA VAL A 158 12.07 25.23 -2.55
C VAL A 158 10.75 25.02 -3.29
N MET A 159 9.69 25.75 -2.94
CA MET A 159 8.39 25.65 -3.64
C MET A 159 8.49 26.10 -5.09
N MET A 160 9.17 27.22 -5.38
CA MET A 160 9.38 27.69 -6.74
C MET A 160 10.17 26.69 -7.58
N PHE A 161 11.24 26.13 -7.05
CA PHE A 161 12.04 25.11 -7.73
C PHE A 161 11.23 23.82 -7.97
N CYS A 162 10.49 23.38 -6.98
CA CYS A 162 9.74 22.13 -7.04
C CYS A 162 8.48 22.22 -7.91
N ARG A 163 7.98 23.42 -8.21
CA ARG A 163 6.71 23.66 -8.90
C ARG A 163 6.57 22.89 -10.22
N GLU A 164 7.65 22.74 -10.98
CA GLU A 164 7.65 22.08 -12.28
C GLU A 164 7.60 20.55 -12.15
N TYR A 165 8.03 20.00 -11.01
CA TYR A 165 8.24 18.57 -10.81
C TYR A 165 7.27 17.96 -9.80
N PHE A 166 6.83 18.73 -8.81
CA PHE A 166 6.08 18.25 -7.66
C PHE A 166 4.92 19.16 -7.28
N GLY A 167 3.92 18.59 -6.63
CA GLY A 167 2.89 19.36 -5.96
C GLY A 167 3.41 20.04 -4.68
N PRO A 168 2.67 21.03 -4.14
CA PRO A 168 3.05 21.80 -2.97
C PRO A 168 3.38 20.94 -1.74
N THR A 169 2.62 19.89 -1.49
CA THR A 169 2.84 18.95 -0.37
C THR A 169 4.24 18.32 -0.38
N THR A 170 4.75 17.93 -1.55
CA THR A 170 6.10 17.38 -1.67
C THR A 170 7.16 18.44 -1.39
N ALA A 171 6.97 19.68 -1.86
CA ALA A 171 7.89 20.79 -1.59
C ALA A 171 7.97 21.10 -0.08
N VAL A 172 6.83 21.06 0.63
CA VAL A 172 6.78 21.21 2.10
C VAL A 172 7.57 20.10 2.80
N ARG A 173 7.41 18.83 2.37
CA ARG A 173 8.18 17.70 2.92
C ARG A 173 9.68 17.86 2.70
N ILE A 174 10.10 18.28 1.51
CA ILE A 174 11.50 18.57 1.18
C ILE A 174 12.07 19.64 2.13
N TYR A 175 11.32 20.72 2.32
CA TYR A 175 11.77 21.80 3.19
C TYR A 175 11.78 21.40 4.68
N LYS A 176 10.74 20.70 5.16
CA LYS A 176 10.71 20.18 6.54
C LYS A 176 11.93 19.30 6.83
N LYS A 177 12.39 18.53 5.85
CA LYS A 177 13.51 17.59 6.03
C LYS A 177 14.87 18.26 5.98
N TRP A 178 15.09 19.20 5.05
CA TRP A 178 16.42 19.77 4.78
C TRP A 178 16.56 21.28 5.02
N GLY A 179 15.46 21.95 5.32
CA GLY A 179 15.44 23.39 5.59
C GLY A 179 15.98 24.22 4.42
N ASN A 180 16.67 25.30 4.74
CA ASN A 180 17.23 26.22 3.75
C ASN A 180 18.29 25.60 2.84
N GLY A 181 18.96 24.52 3.27
CA GLY A 181 19.95 23.78 2.46
C GLY A 181 19.36 22.84 1.42
N ALA A 182 18.02 22.73 1.34
CA ALA A 182 17.34 21.77 0.47
C ALA A 182 17.71 21.94 -1.00
N LEU A 183 17.67 23.17 -1.52
CA LEU A 183 17.95 23.45 -2.93
C LEU A 183 19.40 23.15 -3.32
N GLU A 184 20.37 23.48 -2.47
CA GLU A 184 21.77 23.19 -2.75
C GLU A 184 22.01 21.68 -2.81
N ARG A 185 21.44 20.94 -1.89
CA ARG A 185 21.50 19.46 -1.89
C ARG A 185 20.91 18.88 -3.16
N ILE A 186 19.71 19.35 -3.56
CA ILE A 186 19.04 18.88 -4.77
C ILE A 186 19.85 19.25 -6.02
N LYS A 187 20.41 20.46 -6.09
CA LYS A 187 21.25 20.90 -7.22
C LYS A 187 22.56 20.10 -7.31
N GLN A 188 23.16 19.73 -6.18
CA GLN A 188 24.35 18.88 -6.15
C GLN A 188 24.04 17.45 -6.55
N ASN A 189 22.96 16.87 -6.01
CA ASN A 189 22.54 15.51 -6.31
C ASN A 189 21.01 15.36 -6.22
N PRO A 190 20.28 15.50 -7.34
CA PRO A 190 18.81 15.32 -7.36
C PRO A 190 18.33 13.95 -6.88
N TYR A 191 19.20 12.93 -6.97
CA TYR A 191 18.84 11.55 -6.63
C TYR A 191 18.71 11.31 -5.13
N ILE A 192 19.15 12.25 -4.27
CA ILE A 192 18.87 12.18 -2.82
C ILE A 192 17.37 12.23 -2.51
N LEU A 193 16.57 12.79 -3.43
CA LEU A 193 15.11 12.78 -3.33
C LEU A 193 14.54 11.37 -3.32
N CYS A 194 15.20 10.44 -4.04
CA CYS A 194 14.76 9.05 -4.10
C CYS A 194 15.00 8.34 -2.76
N GLY A 195 13.95 7.78 -2.17
CA GLY A 195 14.05 7.08 -0.88
C GLY A 195 14.05 7.98 0.35
N GLU A 196 14.40 9.26 0.23
CA GLU A 196 14.36 10.22 1.35
C GLU A 196 13.05 11.03 1.38
N ILE A 197 12.42 11.25 0.24
CA ILE A 197 11.14 11.97 0.14
C ILE A 197 10.08 11.03 -0.41
N TYR A 198 9.08 10.76 0.40
CA TYR A 198 7.98 9.87 0.01
C TYR A 198 7.31 10.34 -1.28
N GLY A 199 7.15 9.42 -2.23
CA GLY A 199 6.48 9.67 -3.53
C GLY A 199 7.39 10.25 -4.61
N VAL A 200 8.71 10.39 -4.36
CA VAL A 200 9.69 10.78 -5.40
C VAL A 200 10.44 9.55 -5.89
N GLY A 201 10.14 9.11 -7.10
CA GLY A 201 10.83 8.02 -7.78
C GLY A 201 11.97 8.50 -8.68
N PHE A 202 12.75 7.52 -9.21
CA PHE A 202 13.90 7.76 -10.09
C PHE A 202 13.55 8.63 -11.30
N GLU A 203 12.43 8.39 -11.96
CA GLU A 203 12.05 9.14 -13.17
C GLU A 203 11.93 10.64 -12.93
N LYS A 204 11.35 11.06 -11.81
CA LYS A 204 11.23 12.47 -11.44
C LYS A 204 12.57 13.08 -11.08
N ALA A 205 13.40 12.35 -10.33
CA ALA A 205 14.75 12.82 -10.00
C ALA A 205 15.65 12.91 -11.25
N ASP A 206 15.50 11.99 -12.20
CA ASP A 206 16.24 11.98 -13.48
C ASP A 206 15.81 13.16 -14.40
N ALA A 207 14.54 13.54 -14.36
CA ALA A 207 14.06 14.75 -15.06
C ALA A 207 14.73 16.00 -14.48
N ILE A 208 14.73 16.17 -13.15
CA ILE A 208 15.41 17.28 -12.48
C ILE A 208 16.91 17.29 -12.81
N ALA A 209 17.57 16.13 -12.78
CA ALA A 209 18.99 16.01 -13.09
C ALA A 209 19.31 16.47 -14.52
N LYS A 210 18.46 16.13 -15.49
CA LYS A 210 18.58 16.57 -16.89
C LYS A 210 18.45 18.07 -17.02
N ASP A 211 17.45 18.67 -16.36
CA ASP A 211 17.20 20.12 -16.44
C ASP A 211 18.33 20.92 -15.77
N LEU A 212 18.98 20.33 -14.74
CA LEU A 212 20.19 20.88 -14.10
C LEU A 212 21.46 20.63 -14.93
N GLY A 213 21.38 19.99 -16.10
CA GLY A 213 22.52 19.74 -16.99
C GLY A 213 23.47 18.65 -16.48
N MET A 214 23.04 17.78 -15.61
CA MET A 214 23.85 16.66 -15.13
C MET A 214 24.23 15.70 -16.27
N LYS A 215 25.47 15.23 -16.29
CA LYS A 215 25.95 14.30 -17.32
C LYS A 215 25.21 12.98 -17.26
N LYS A 216 24.95 12.38 -18.44
CA LYS A 216 24.26 11.08 -18.54
C LYS A 216 24.96 9.96 -17.80
N ASN A 217 26.28 10.01 -17.72
CA ASN A 217 27.15 9.03 -17.05
C ASN A 217 27.63 9.49 -15.65
N ALA A 218 26.93 10.43 -15.02
CA ALA A 218 27.26 10.83 -13.65
C ALA A 218 27.13 9.61 -12.71
N PRO A 219 28.14 9.38 -11.83
CA PRO A 219 28.13 8.23 -10.91
C PRO A 219 26.87 8.16 -10.06
N GLU A 220 26.37 9.31 -9.56
CA GLU A 220 25.16 9.40 -8.75
C GLU A 220 23.91 8.93 -9.51
N ARG A 221 23.85 9.24 -10.82
CA ARG A 221 22.79 8.78 -11.71
C ARG A 221 22.83 7.28 -11.89
N ILE A 222 24.01 6.73 -12.17
CA ILE A 222 24.19 5.28 -12.39
C ILE A 222 23.93 4.53 -11.08
N ALA A 223 24.45 5.00 -9.95
CA ALA A 223 24.21 4.44 -8.63
C ALA A 223 22.72 4.34 -8.31
N MET A 224 21.98 5.45 -8.48
CA MET A 224 20.55 5.44 -8.21
C MET A 224 19.77 4.61 -9.22
N GLY A 225 20.18 4.59 -10.49
CA GLY A 225 19.60 3.76 -11.53
C GLY A 225 19.72 2.26 -11.21
N LEU A 226 20.88 1.80 -10.73
CA LEU A 226 21.09 0.42 -10.29
C LEU A 226 20.18 0.07 -9.10
N LYS A 227 20.13 0.93 -8.09
CA LYS A 227 19.22 0.76 -6.93
C LYS A 227 17.76 0.75 -7.36
N TYR A 228 17.36 1.65 -8.27
CA TYR A 228 16.02 1.69 -8.81
C TYR A 228 15.62 0.39 -9.53
N VAL A 229 16.53 -0.19 -10.33
CA VAL A 229 16.27 -1.48 -10.99
C VAL A 229 16.04 -2.57 -9.96
N LEU A 230 16.81 -2.63 -8.88
CA LEU A 230 16.62 -3.58 -7.78
C LEU A 230 15.28 -3.35 -7.08
N MET A 231 14.96 -2.12 -6.68
CA MET A 231 13.70 -1.74 -6.02
C MET A 231 12.48 -2.05 -6.89
N HIS A 232 12.54 -1.69 -8.18
CA HIS A 232 11.46 -1.94 -9.13
C HIS A 232 11.20 -3.43 -9.32
N ASN A 233 12.25 -4.24 -9.41
CA ASN A 233 12.11 -5.70 -9.54
C ASN A 233 11.62 -6.34 -8.24
N ALA A 234 12.00 -5.82 -7.08
CA ALA A 234 11.47 -6.27 -5.79
C ALA A 234 9.96 -6.02 -5.71
N ALA A 235 9.51 -4.81 -6.06
CA ALA A 235 8.10 -4.43 -6.00
C ALA A 235 7.23 -5.09 -7.08
N SER A 236 7.75 -5.24 -8.33
CA SER A 236 6.95 -5.69 -9.48
C SER A 236 7.04 -7.19 -9.76
N ASN A 237 8.18 -7.81 -9.46
CA ASN A 237 8.47 -9.22 -9.74
C ASN A 237 8.71 -10.06 -8.47
N GLY A 238 8.77 -9.42 -7.31
CA GLY A 238 8.99 -10.06 -6.02
C GLY A 238 10.42 -10.60 -5.84
N HIS A 239 11.40 -10.08 -6.56
CA HIS A 239 12.79 -10.49 -6.42
C HIS A 239 13.45 -9.85 -5.19
N SER A 240 14.14 -10.60 -4.34
CA SER A 240 14.98 -10.04 -3.28
C SER A 240 16.36 -9.66 -3.80
N PHE A 241 16.84 -10.30 -4.86
CA PHE A 241 18.09 -9.99 -5.56
C PHE A 241 17.95 -10.09 -7.09
N LEU A 242 18.93 -9.60 -7.79
CA LEU A 242 19.12 -9.90 -9.23
C LEU A 242 20.53 -10.45 -9.45
N PRO A 243 20.72 -11.40 -10.41
CA PRO A 243 22.03 -11.69 -10.95
C PRO A 243 22.71 -10.41 -11.44
N LEU A 244 23.97 -10.18 -11.08
CA LEU A 244 24.67 -8.91 -11.33
C LEU A 244 24.74 -8.57 -12.82
N ASP A 245 24.96 -9.57 -13.67
CA ASP A 245 24.95 -9.44 -15.12
C ASP A 245 23.59 -8.92 -15.66
N LYS A 246 22.50 -9.45 -15.12
CA LYS A 246 21.14 -9.00 -15.47
C LYS A 246 20.85 -7.60 -14.94
N LEU A 247 21.27 -7.28 -13.71
CA LEU A 247 21.16 -5.95 -13.16
C LEU A 247 21.85 -4.92 -14.06
N CYS A 248 23.11 -5.16 -14.42
CA CYS A 248 23.89 -4.28 -15.28
C CYS A 248 23.27 -4.16 -16.70
N ALA A 249 22.79 -5.27 -17.28
CA ALA A 249 22.14 -5.25 -18.58
C ALA A 249 20.82 -4.47 -18.61
N VAL A 250 20.02 -4.52 -17.54
CA VAL A 250 18.80 -3.74 -17.40
C VAL A 250 19.13 -2.26 -17.16
N ALA A 251 20.10 -1.98 -16.31
CA ALA A 251 20.56 -0.62 -16.02
C ALA A 251 21.13 0.07 -17.26
N LYS A 252 21.91 -0.65 -18.10
CA LYS A 252 22.40 -0.16 -19.40
C LYS A 252 21.27 0.32 -20.30
N ARG A 253 20.20 -0.43 -20.40
CA ARG A 253 19.02 -0.05 -21.22
C ARG A 253 18.27 1.15 -20.64
N LEU A 254 18.12 1.20 -19.31
CA LEU A 254 17.43 2.28 -18.62
C LEU A 254 18.19 3.60 -18.74
N LEU A 255 19.50 3.56 -18.47
CA LEU A 255 20.33 4.74 -18.34
C LEU A 255 20.96 5.20 -19.66
N SER A 256 21.03 4.28 -20.65
CA SER A 256 21.75 4.49 -21.93
C SER A 256 23.23 4.89 -21.72
N CYS A 257 23.91 4.22 -20.77
CA CYS A 257 25.33 4.35 -20.45
C CYS A 257 26.12 3.15 -20.97
N GLU A 258 27.46 3.25 -21.00
CA GLU A 258 28.30 2.13 -21.37
C GLU A 258 28.39 1.07 -20.25
N MET A 259 28.67 -0.19 -20.61
CA MET A 259 28.64 -1.31 -19.66
C MET A 259 29.71 -1.18 -18.58
N ASN A 260 30.91 -0.75 -18.96
CA ASN A 260 32.02 -0.54 -18.01
C ASN A 260 31.68 0.51 -16.94
N GLU A 261 31.03 1.62 -17.33
CA GLU A 261 30.63 2.67 -16.37
C GLU A 261 29.63 2.11 -15.33
N ILE A 262 28.73 1.22 -15.77
CA ILE A 262 27.74 0.58 -14.91
C ILE A 262 28.38 -0.46 -13.99
N GLU A 263 29.30 -1.28 -14.51
CA GLU A 263 30.01 -2.29 -13.73
C GLU A 263 30.94 -1.64 -12.68
N ASP A 264 31.63 -0.56 -13.04
CA ASP A 264 32.48 0.21 -12.12
C ASP A 264 31.65 0.81 -10.99
N GLU A 265 30.49 1.41 -11.28
CA GLU A 265 29.62 1.99 -10.25
C GLU A 265 28.93 0.89 -9.42
N ALA A 266 28.59 -0.26 -9.99
CA ALA A 266 28.10 -1.39 -9.21
C ALA A 266 29.15 -1.90 -8.21
N ALA A 267 30.41 -1.95 -8.58
CA ALA A 267 31.52 -2.28 -7.68
C ALA A 267 31.73 -1.21 -6.60
N ALA A 268 31.57 0.06 -6.96
CA ALA A 268 31.63 1.17 -6.00
C ALA A 268 30.47 1.10 -4.98
N LEU A 269 29.24 0.79 -5.41
CA LEU A 269 28.09 0.58 -4.53
C LEU A 269 28.30 -0.61 -3.57
N GLU A 270 28.90 -1.70 -4.05
CA GLU A 270 29.28 -2.85 -3.23
C GLU A 270 30.31 -2.42 -2.16
N THR A 271 31.32 -1.67 -2.56
CA THR A 271 32.37 -1.16 -1.65
C THR A 271 31.81 -0.22 -0.58
N ARG A 272 30.87 0.67 -0.95
CA ARG A 272 30.15 1.54 0.00
C ARG A 272 29.13 0.78 0.85
N GLY A 273 28.87 -0.48 0.51
CA GLY A 273 27.90 -1.33 1.19
C GLY A 273 26.46 -0.91 0.98
N GLU A 274 26.15 -0.14 -0.07
CA GLU A 274 24.78 0.22 -0.46
C GLU A 274 24.06 -0.93 -1.14
N ILE A 275 24.80 -1.77 -1.85
CA ILE A 275 24.35 -3.09 -2.31
C ILE A 275 25.26 -4.18 -1.71
N VAL A 276 24.72 -5.38 -1.60
CA VAL A 276 25.45 -6.55 -1.12
C VAL A 276 25.53 -7.59 -2.24
N CYS A 277 26.74 -8.00 -2.60
CA CYS A 277 26.91 -9.04 -3.61
C CYS A 277 27.36 -10.36 -2.96
N VAL A 278 26.59 -11.41 -3.19
CA VAL A 278 26.90 -12.77 -2.74
C VAL A 278 26.85 -13.75 -3.90
N ARG A 279 27.43 -14.95 -3.72
CA ARG A 279 27.35 -16.00 -4.73
C ARG A 279 26.34 -17.06 -4.30
N HIS A 280 25.34 -17.30 -5.17
CA HIS A 280 24.41 -18.40 -5.06
C HIS A 280 24.58 -19.31 -6.28
N GLU A 281 24.85 -20.59 -6.08
CA GLU A 281 25.08 -21.57 -7.16
C GLU A 281 26.05 -21.07 -8.26
N GLY A 282 27.12 -20.39 -7.84
CA GLY A 282 28.12 -19.86 -8.76
C GLY A 282 27.79 -18.50 -9.39
N MET A 283 26.56 -18.03 -9.35
CA MET A 283 26.14 -16.71 -9.84
C MET A 283 26.46 -15.61 -8.82
N LYS A 284 27.02 -14.48 -9.27
CA LYS A 284 27.14 -13.27 -8.43
C LYS A 284 25.78 -12.55 -8.43
N CYS A 285 25.18 -12.41 -7.25
CA CYS A 285 23.84 -11.88 -7.03
C CYS A 285 23.93 -10.58 -6.25
N ALA A 286 23.27 -9.52 -6.74
CA ALA A 286 23.23 -8.22 -6.12
C ALA A 286 21.89 -7.96 -5.39
N TYR A 287 21.97 -7.55 -4.15
CA TYR A 287 20.85 -7.20 -3.28
C TYR A 287 20.89 -5.72 -2.90
N LEU A 288 19.73 -5.14 -2.66
CA LEU A 288 19.67 -4.01 -1.74
C LEU A 288 20.01 -4.51 -0.32
N ARG A 289 20.75 -3.71 0.45
CA ARG A 289 21.19 -4.10 1.80
C ARG A 289 20.03 -4.60 2.67
N ASP A 290 18.91 -3.88 2.69
CA ASP A 290 17.77 -4.20 3.55
C ASP A 290 17.20 -5.59 3.27
N TYR A 291 17.11 -6.00 2.00
CA TYR A 291 16.63 -7.34 1.64
C TYR A 291 17.62 -8.43 1.99
N TYR A 292 18.92 -8.18 1.86
CA TYR A 292 19.95 -9.13 2.26
C TYR A 292 19.93 -9.37 3.78
N GLU A 293 19.90 -8.28 4.56
CA GLU A 293 19.85 -8.35 6.02
C GLU A 293 18.55 -9.03 6.49
N ALA A 294 17.42 -8.75 5.83
CA ALA A 294 16.14 -9.39 6.15
C ALA A 294 16.17 -10.90 5.89
N GLU A 295 16.73 -11.38 4.76
CA GLU A 295 16.87 -12.82 4.50
C GLU A 295 17.78 -13.49 5.51
N LYS A 296 18.91 -12.87 5.83
CA LYS A 296 19.88 -13.35 6.80
C LYS A 296 19.25 -13.45 8.19
N TYR A 297 18.63 -12.37 8.66
CA TYR A 297 17.97 -12.35 9.98
C TYR A 297 16.82 -13.35 10.06
N THR A 298 16.01 -13.44 9.01
CA THR A 298 14.93 -14.42 8.94
C THR A 298 15.44 -15.84 9.10
N ALA A 299 16.52 -16.21 8.40
CA ALA A 299 17.12 -17.54 8.52
C ALA A 299 17.68 -17.79 9.93
N GLU A 300 18.43 -16.84 10.48
CA GLU A 300 19.02 -16.92 11.83
C GLU A 300 17.93 -17.09 12.90
N LYS A 301 16.89 -16.26 12.84
CA LYS A 301 15.85 -16.25 13.86
C LYS A 301 14.94 -17.48 13.80
N LEU A 302 14.59 -17.96 12.59
CA LEU A 302 13.83 -19.22 12.44
C LEU A 302 14.59 -20.40 13.04
N CYS A 303 15.87 -20.53 12.72
CA CYS A 303 16.71 -21.60 13.30
C CYS A 303 16.85 -21.46 14.83
N ALA A 304 16.97 -20.24 15.34
CA ALA A 304 17.03 -19.99 16.79
C ALA A 304 15.72 -20.32 17.49
N LEU A 305 14.57 -19.98 16.91
CA LEU A 305 13.25 -20.32 17.45
C LEU A 305 13.03 -21.84 17.49
N ASP A 306 13.42 -22.53 16.42
CA ASP A 306 13.25 -23.98 16.36
C ASP A 306 14.11 -24.69 17.37
N ARG A 307 15.39 -24.33 17.53
CA ARG A 307 16.29 -24.85 18.55
C ARG A 307 15.82 -24.57 19.99
N ALA A 308 15.17 -23.42 20.22
CA ALA A 308 14.66 -23.05 21.54
C ALA A 308 13.31 -23.68 21.86
N GLY A 309 12.66 -24.29 20.89
CA GLY A 309 11.37 -24.96 21.05
C GLY A 309 11.44 -26.14 22.03
N LYS A 310 10.69 -26.06 23.12
CA LYS A 310 10.61 -27.15 24.08
C LYS A 310 9.67 -28.22 23.56
N ASN A 311 10.11 -29.49 23.50
CA ASN A 311 9.20 -30.59 23.23
C ASN A 311 8.22 -30.76 24.42
N LEU A 312 6.92 -30.65 24.13
CA LEU A 312 5.85 -30.72 25.16
C LEU A 312 5.46 -32.15 25.56
N GLY A 313 6.19 -33.14 25.02
CA GLY A 313 5.97 -34.56 25.32
C GLY A 313 4.86 -35.19 24.47
N GLU A 314 5.22 -36.11 23.60
CA GLU A 314 4.30 -36.72 22.63
C GLU A 314 3.12 -37.44 23.28
N ASP A 315 3.34 -38.19 24.38
CA ASP A 315 2.27 -38.88 25.09
C ASP A 315 1.24 -37.93 25.71
N ASN A 316 1.71 -36.78 26.21
CA ASN A 316 0.84 -35.75 26.77
C ASN A 316 -0.01 -35.12 25.62
N VAL A 317 0.61 -34.82 24.50
CA VAL A 317 -0.09 -34.27 23.32
C VAL A 317 -1.13 -35.25 22.77
N LEU A 318 -0.81 -36.54 22.65
CA LEU A 318 -1.75 -37.58 22.21
C LEU A 318 -2.94 -37.74 23.17
N SER A 319 -2.68 -37.62 24.48
CA SER A 319 -3.75 -37.60 25.48
C SER A 319 -4.70 -36.42 25.30
N LEU A 320 -4.15 -35.21 25.06
CA LEU A 320 -4.94 -34.01 24.79
C LEU A 320 -5.69 -34.09 23.44
N ILE A 321 -5.07 -34.65 22.41
CA ILE A 321 -5.75 -34.91 21.12
C ILE A 321 -6.98 -35.80 21.36
N SER A 322 -6.83 -36.88 22.13
CA SER A 322 -7.92 -37.80 22.44
C SER A 322 -9.04 -37.14 23.27
N MET A 323 -8.70 -36.17 24.10
CA MET A 323 -9.67 -35.34 24.82
C MET A 323 -10.45 -34.46 23.84
N VAL A 324 -9.73 -33.72 22.95
CA VAL A 324 -10.33 -32.81 21.93
C VAL A 324 -11.19 -33.60 20.94
N GLU A 325 -10.80 -34.82 20.54
CA GLU A 325 -11.61 -35.71 19.70
C GLU A 325 -12.95 -36.07 20.37
N ARG A 326 -12.93 -36.38 21.65
CA ARG A 326 -14.16 -36.68 22.43
C ARG A 326 -15.06 -35.45 22.56
N GLU A 327 -14.50 -34.30 22.88
CA GLU A 327 -15.26 -33.05 23.01
C GLU A 327 -15.89 -32.59 21.69
N SER A 328 -15.18 -32.74 20.57
CA SER A 328 -15.64 -32.36 19.25
C SER A 328 -16.48 -33.43 18.54
N ASN A 329 -16.58 -34.62 19.10
CA ASN A 329 -17.18 -35.81 18.48
C ASN A 329 -16.63 -36.07 17.06
N MET A 330 -15.32 -35.91 16.89
CA MET A 330 -14.61 -36.01 15.61
C MET A 330 -13.31 -36.78 15.80
N GLU A 331 -13.02 -37.71 14.93
CA GLU A 331 -11.75 -38.43 14.86
C GLU A 331 -10.83 -37.80 13.84
N TYR A 332 -9.60 -37.45 14.22
CA TYR A 332 -8.60 -36.90 13.33
C TYR A 332 -7.90 -37.96 12.50
N ALA A 333 -7.70 -37.69 11.20
CA ALA A 333 -6.91 -38.54 10.35
C ALA A 333 -5.43 -38.60 10.79
N VAL A 334 -4.71 -39.66 10.40
CA VAL A 334 -3.31 -39.88 10.79
C VAL A 334 -2.41 -38.66 10.52
N LEU A 335 -2.51 -38.07 9.35
CA LEU A 335 -1.73 -36.86 9.00
C LEU A 335 -2.15 -35.64 9.85
N GLN A 336 -3.43 -35.52 10.21
CA GLN A 336 -3.89 -34.46 11.09
C GLN A 336 -3.34 -34.61 12.51
N LYS A 337 -3.38 -35.83 13.08
CA LYS A 337 -2.77 -36.12 14.38
C LYS A 337 -1.26 -35.84 14.35
N ARG A 338 -0.58 -36.29 13.31
CA ARG A 338 0.84 -35.99 13.09
C ARG A 338 1.12 -34.49 13.08
N ALA A 339 0.29 -33.69 12.38
CA ALA A 339 0.45 -32.22 12.31
C ALA A 339 0.32 -31.59 13.71
N ILE A 340 -0.66 -32.03 14.52
CA ILE A 340 -0.86 -31.49 15.87
C ILE A 340 0.34 -31.84 16.75
N CYS A 341 0.82 -33.10 16.69
CA CYS A 341 2.02 -33.53 17.45
C CYS A 341 3.26 -32.73 17.03
N GLN A 342 3.49 -32.55 15.73
CA GLN A 342 4.64 -31.77 15.22
C GLN A 342 4.58 -30.29 15.63
N ALA A 343 3.39 -29.67 15.63
CA ALA A 343 3.20 -28.31 16.13
C ALA A 343 3.59 -28.18 17.62
N ALA A 344 3.32 -29.19 18.41
CA ALA A 344 3.66 -29.22 19.85
C ALA A 344 5.12 -29.60 20.13
N SER A 345 5.81 -30.28 19.21
CA SER A 345 7.17 -30.78 19.43
C SER A 345 8.26 -29.84 18.92
N ASN A 346 7.95 -28.93 18.00
CA ASN A 346 8.94 -28.07 17.32
C ASN A 346 8.73 -26.59 17.67
N GLY A 347 9.77 -25.79 17.59
CA GLY A 347 9.71 -24.35 17.76
C GLY A 347 9.16 -23.64 16.53
N VAL A 348 9.43 -24.19 15.33
CA VAL A 348 8.88 -23.74 14.05
C VAL A 348 8.19 -24.92 13.38
N PHE A 349 6.94 -24.75 13.00
CA PHE A 349 6.14 -25.78 12.33
C PHE A 349 5.40 -25.22 11.11
N ILE A 350 5.39 -25.97 10.02
CA ILE A 350 4.73 -25.61 8.79
C ILE A 350 3.62 -26.60 8.46
N LEU A 351 2.40 -26.06 8.24
CA LEU A 351 1.25 -26.80 7.76
C LEU A 351 0.86 -26.34 6.37
N THR A 352 0.95 -27.20 5.38
CA THR A 352 0.53 -26.90 4.01
C THR A 352 -0.50 -27.90 3.50
N GLY A 353 -1.23 -27.54 2.45
CA GLY A 353 -2.21 -28.40 1.80
C GLY A 353 -3.22 -27.61 0.97
N GLY A 354 -3.84 -28.28 0.03
CA GLY A 354 -4.86 -27.71 -0.86
C GLY A 354 -6.24 -27.53 -0.21
N PRO A 355 -7.26 -27.13 -1.00
CA PRO A 355 -8.63 -27.04 -0.54
C PRO A 355 -9.17 -28.42 -0.16
N GLY A 356 -10.07 -28.48 0.83
CA GLY A 356 -10.71 -29.73 1.26
C GLY A 356 -9.85 -30.72 2.03
N THR A 357 -8.60 -30.38 2.37
CA THR A 357 -7.68 -31.24 3.11
C THR A 357 -7.79 -31.13 4.64
N GLY A 358 -8.64 -30.24 5.14
CA GLY A 358 -8.91 -30.10 6.57
C GLY A 358 -7.92 -29.25 7.36
N LYS A 359 -7.20 -28.31 6.73
CA LYS A 359 -6.31 -27.34 7.40
C LYS A 359 -6.99 -26.66 8.60
N THR A 360 -8.17 -26.09 8.37
CA THR A 360 -8.93 -25.36 9.42
C THR A 360 -9.26 -26.27 10.62
N THR A 361 -9.54 -27.55 10.38
CA THR A 361 -9.80 -28.52 11.42
C THR A 361 -8.56 -28.77 12.27
N VAL A 362 -7.39 -28.92 11.63
CA VAL A 362 -6.10 -29.07 12.32
C VAL A 362 -5.76 -27.82 13.13
N VAL A 363 -5.97 -26.64 12.58
CA VAL A 363 -5.73 -25.35 13.27
C VAL A 363 -6.55 -25.26 14.56
N ARG A 364 -7.85 -25.56 14.50
CA ARG A 364 -8.71 -25.61 15.69
C ARG A 364 -8.19 -26.59 16.74
N ALA A 365 -7.75 -27.77 16.31
CA ALA A 365 -7.21 -28.78 17.21
C ALA A 365 -5.91 -28.28 17.87
N ILE A 366 -5.00 -27.67 17.10
CA ILE A 366 -3.76 -27.08 17.61
C ILE A 366 -4.06 -26.01 18.67
N ILE A 367 -4.98 -25.09 18.38
CA ILE A 367 -5.40 -24.04 19.32
C ILE A 367 -5.92 -24.66 20.61
N ARG A 368 -6.85 -25.63 20.55
CA ARG A 368 -7.41 -26.27 21.70
C ARG A 368 -6.38 -27.04 22.54
N VAL A 369 -5.43 -27.68 21.88
CA VAL A 369 -4.34 -28.41 22.59
C VAL A 369 -3.44 -27.41 23.33
N PHE A 370 -3.07 -26.29 22.72
CA PHE A 370 -2.24 -25.30 23.39
C PHE A 370 -2.97 -24.50 24.47
N ASP A 371 -4.26 -24.25 24.30
CA ASP A 371 -5.13 -23.65 25.31
C ASP A 371 -5.25 -24.58 26.56
N ALA A 372 -5.47 -25.88 26.33
CA ALA A 372 -5.48 -26.88 27.41
C ALA A 372 -4.14 -27.00 28.15
N MET A 373 -3.03 -26.57 27.51
CA MET A 373 -1.71 -26.48 28.16
C MET A 373 -1.49 -25.14 28.88
N GLY A 374 -2.44 -24.20 28.81
CA GLY A 374 -2.34 -22.87 29.41
C GLY A 374 -1.36 -21.93 28.69
N LEU A 375 -1.08 -22.14 27.39
CA LEU A 375 -0.20 -21.30 26.61
C LEU A 375 -0.98 -20.12 26.02
N ARG A 376 -0.39 -18.94 26.02
CA ARG A 376 -0.96 -17.75 25.36
C ARG A 376 -0.75 -17.84 23.86
N ILE A 377 -1.83 -17.69 23.10
CA ILE A 377 -1.85 -17.87 21.64
C ILE A 377 -2.20 -16.54 20.96
N ALA A 378 -1.37 -16.11 20.03
CA ALA A 378 -1.69 -15.04 19.09
C ALA A 378 -2.07 -15.63 17.73
N LEU A 379 -3.23 -15.25 17.22
CA LEU A 379 -3.71 -15.64 15.90
C LEU A 379 -3.59 -14.47 14.94
N ALA A 380 -2.95 -14.67 13.79
CA ALA A 380 -2.86 -13.61 12.79
C ALA A 380 -2.90 -14.13 11.34
N ALA A 381 -3.16 -13.19 10.43
CA ALA A 381 -3.12 -13.43 8.99
C ALA A 381 -2.61 -12.17 8.26
N PRO A 382 -2.08 -12.28 7.02
CA PRO A 382 -1.59 -11.13 6.26
C PRO A 382 -2.66 -10.09 5.91
N THR A 383 -3.92 -10.50 5.74
CA THR A 383 -5.04 -9.64 5.33
C THR A 383 -6.16 -9.61 6.37
N GLY A 384 -6.93 -8.50 6.39
CA GLY A 384 -8.07 -8.35 7.30
C GLY A 384 -9.14 -9.43 7.10
N ARG A 385 -9.40 -9.83 5.86
CA ARG A 385 -10.39 -10.88 5.55
C ARG A 385 -9.94 -12.26 6.01
N ALA A 386 -8.67 -12.61 5.79
CA ALA A 386 -8.11 -13.86 6.29
C ALA A 386 -8.15 -13.90 7.83
N ALA A 387 -7.80 -12.80 8.50
CA ALA A 387 -7.90 -12.68 9.96
C ALA A 387 -9.35 -12.84 10.44
N LYS A 388 -10.33 -12.19 9.79
CA LYS A 388 -11.75 -12.35 10.13
C LYS A 388 -12.22 -13.80 9.96
N ARG A 389 -11.84 -14.46 8.85
CA ARG A 389 -12.14 -15.88 8.61
C ARG A 389 -11.52 -16.78 9.68
N MET A 390 -10.26 -16.51 10.02
CA MET A 390 -9.57 -17.22 11.07
C MET A 390 -10.29 -17.06 12.43
N SER A 391 -10.71 -15.84 12.80
CA SER A 391 -11.50 -15.60 14.02
C SER A 391 -12.80 -16.39 14.04
N GLN A 392 -13.56 -16.37 12.94
CA GLN A 392 -14.81 -17.12 12.83
C GLN A 392 -14.59 -18.63 12.95
N SER A 393 -13.51 -19.13 12.38
CA SER A 393 -13.21 -20.57 12.38
C SER A 393 -12.60 -21.04 13.70
N ALA A 394 -11.78 -20.23 14.35
CA ALA A 394 -11.13 -20.57 15.62
C ALA A 394 -12.05 -20.34 16.84
N GLY A 395 -12.96 -19.39 16.74
CA GLY A 395 -13.78 -18.90 17.86
C GLY A 395 -13.06 -17.88 18.75
N GLU A 396 -11.87 -17.43 18.33
CA GLU A 396 -11.02 -16.47 19.04
C GLU A 396 -10.62 -15.31 18.13
N GLU A 397 -10.22 -14.17 18.71
CA GLU A 397 -9.84 -13.01 17.95
C GLU A 397 -8.52 -13.23 17.21
N ALA A 398 -8.54 -13.16 15.87
CA ALA A 398 -7.36 -13.10 15.05
C ALA A 398 -7.16 -11.68 14.50
N LYS A 399 -5.91 -11.23 14.40
CA LYS A 399 -5.53 -9.90 13.95
C LYS A 399 -4.82 -9.97 12.58
N THR A 400 -4.73 -8.86 11.87
CA THR A 400 -3.73 -8.81 10.79
C THR A 400 -2.33 -8.79 11.39
N VAL A 401 -1.34 -9.33 10.66
CA VAL A 401 0.07 -9.27 11.12
C VAL A 401 0.47 -7.82 11.44
N HIS A 402 0.05 -6.86 10.62
CA HIS A 402 0.29 -5.44 10.86
C HIS A 402 -0.31 -4.95 12.20
N ARG A 403 -1.54 -5.37 12.54
CA ARG A 403 -2.16 -5.03 13.83
C ARG A 403 -1.54 -5.78 15.00
N LEU A 404 -1.11 -7.02 14.80
CA LEU A 404 -0.38 -7.78 15.81
C LEU A 404 0.94 -7.07 16.16
N LEU A 405 1.61 -6.50 15.16
CA LEU A 405 2.85 -5.75 15.32
C LEU A 405 2.65 -4.28 15.74
N GLU A 406 1.41 -3.85 15.96
CA GLU A 406 1.06 -2.48 16.35
C GLU A 406 1.72 -1.45 15.44
N MET A 407 1.34 -1.50 14.13
CA MET A 407 1.87 -0.58 13.15
C MET A 407 1.41 0.85 13.42
N GLU A 408 2.34 1.80 13.47
CA GLU A 408 2.12 3.22 13.71
C GLU A 408 2.93 4.11 12.76
N TYR A 409 2.51 5.37 12.61
CA TYR A 409 3.30 6.36 11.88
C TYR A 409 4.39 6.93 12.78
N GLY A 410 5.63 6.82 12.34
CA GLY A 410 6.78 7.45 13.00
C GLY A 410 6.92 8.94 12.65
N ALA A 411 7.79 9.65 13.36
CA ALA A 411 8.02 11.10 13.22
C ALA A 411 8.42 11.61 11.81
N GLU A 412 8.75 10.70 10.87
CA GLU A 412 9.15 11.03 9.49
C GLU A 412 8.13 10.52 8.44
N ASP A 413 6.84 10.35 8.80
CA ASP A 413 5.82 9.70 7.95
C ASP A 413 6.21 8.28 7.48
N LYS A 414 7.17 7.64 8.14
CA LYS A 414 7.54 6.24 7.89
C LYS A 414 6.75 5.33 8.79
N LEU A 415 6.11 4.34 8.18
CA LEU A 415 5.44 3.26 8.91
C LEU A 415 6.46 2.47 9.73
N ARG A 416 6.19 2.31 11.01
CA ARG A 416 7.01 1.53 11.95
C ARG A 416 6.15 0.54 12.70
N PHE A 417 6.74 -0.56 13.09
CA PHE A 417 6.12 -1.52 13.99
C PHE A 417 6.58 -1.24 15.42
N ARG A 418 5.63 -1.04 16.33
CA ARG A 418 5.94 -0.86 17.74
C ARG A 418 6.48 -2.15 18.34
N LYS A 419 5.84 -3.28 18.02
CA LYS A 419 6.34 -4.60 18.37
C LYS A 419 7.55 -4.96 17.51
N ASN A 420 8.71 -5.12 18.16
CA ASN A 420 10.01 -5.35 17.55
C ASN A 420 10.95 -6.03 18.54
N GLU A 421 12.26 -6.05 18.31
CA GLU A 421 13.25 -6.68 19.19
C GLU A 421 13.28 -6.10 20.62
N ASN A 422 12.91 -4.82 20.79
CA ASN A 422 12.93 -4.13 22.09
C ASN A 422 11.58 -4.23 22.83
N ASP A 423 10.49 -4.47 22.12
CA ASP A 423 9.14 -4.66 22.67
C ASP A 423 8.49 -5.87 21.99
N GLN A 424 8.78 -7.06 22.49
CA GLN A 424 8.36 -8.32 21.90
C GLN A 424 6.92 -8.70 22.28
N LEU A 425 6.32 -9.58 21.48
CA LEU A 425 5.04 -10.21 21.79
C LEU A 425 5.15 -11.06 23.05
N GLU A 426 4.12 -10.98 23.88
CA GLU A 426 4.09 -11.77 25.13
C GLU A 426 3.61 -13.21 24.93
N ASP A 427 3.06 -13.51 23.76
CA ASP A 427 2.46 -14.79 23.44
C ASP A 427 3.50 -15.91 23.38
N ASP A 428 3.07 -17.11 23.72
CA ASP A 428 3.92 -18.30 23.75
C ASP A 428 3.84 -19.09 22.44
N VAL A 429 2.75 -18.89 21.70
CA VAL A 429 2.50 -19.50 20.38
C VAL A 429 1.95 -18.43 19.43
N ILE A 430 2.56 -18.28 18.28
CA ILE A 430 2.11 -17.41 17.21
C ILE A 430 1.69 -18.28 16.03
N ILE A 431 0.43 -18.18 15.62
CA ILE A 431 -0.14 -18.94 14.51
C ILE A 431 -0.49 -17.97 13.39
N ILE A 432 0.12 -18.16 12.22
CA ILE A 432 -0.11 -17.34 11.03
C ILE A 432 -0.82 -18.18 9.96
N ASP A 433 -2.06 -17.82 9.64
CA ASP A 433 -2.78 -18.39 8.50
C ASP A 433 -2.51 -17.60 7.22
N GLU A 434 -2.73 -18.22 6.06
CA GLU A 434 -2.40 -17.68 4.72
C GLU A 434 -0.93 -17.23 4.62
N ALA A 435 0.01 -17.97 5.25
CA ALA A 435 1.43 -17.63 5.27
C ALA A 435 2.08 -17.56 3.89
N SER A 436 1.48 -18.14 2.84
CA SER A 436 1.89 -17.98 1.45
C SER A 436 1.87 -16.53 0.95
N MET A 437 1.13 -15.65 1.63
CA MET A 437 1.06 -14.21 1.33
C MET A 437 2.09 -13.36 2.09
N LEU A 438 2.86 -13.93 3.02
CA LEU A 438 3.90 -13.21 3.75
C LEU A 438 5.08 -12.90 2.83
N ASP A 439 5.39 -11.62 2.66
CA ASP A 439 6.64 -11.21 2.02
C ASP A 439 7.81 -11.19 3.02
N LEU A 440 9.01 -10.99 2.49
CA LEU A 440 10.24 -11.03 3.28
C LEU A 440 10.28 -9.96 4.37
N MET A 441 9.89 -8.71 4.03
CA MET A 441 9.99 -7.60 4.97
C MET A 441 8.99 -7.72 6.12
N LEU A 442 7.77 -8.18 5.83
CA LEU A 442 6.77 -8.42 6.86
C LEU A 442 7.14 -9.62 7.74
N THR A 443 7.78 -10.65 7.15
CA THR A 443 8.30 -11.80 7.91
C THR A 443 9.45 -11.39 8.82
N ASP A 444 10.40 -10.60 8.34
CA ASP A 444 11.49 -10.05 9.13
C ASP A 444 10.96 -9.25 10.34
N ALA A 445 9.99 -8.35 10.09
CA ALA A 445 9.35 -7.58 11.15
C ALA A 445 8.62 -8.47 12.17
N LEU A 446 7.89 -9.48 11.72
CA LEU A 446 7.21 -10.45 12.59
C LEU A 446 8.22 -11.21 13.46
N LEU A 447 9.29 -11.71 12.88
CA LEU A 447 10.31 -12.48 13.60
C LEU A 447 11.07 -11.64 14.62
N LYS A 448 11.27 -10.36 14.37
CA LYS A 448 11.84 -9.39 15.34
C LYS A 448 10.97 -9.26 16.59
N ALA A 449 9.67 -9.31 16.42
CA ALA A 449 8.71 -9.20 17.53
C ALA A 449 8.53 -10.50 18.34
N ILE A 450 8.96 -11.65 17.83
CA ILE A 450 8.78 -12.95 18.52
C ILE A 450 9.87 -13.13 19.56
N LYS A 451 9.46 -13.39 20.84
CA LYS A 451 10.37 -13.66 21.94
C LYS A 451 11.08 -15.02 21.79
N PRO A 452 12.30 -15.18 22.33
CA PRO A 452 12.96 -16.48 22.36
C PRO A 452 12.13 -17.54 23.12
N GLY A 453 12.06 -18.75 22.57
CA GLY A 453 11.31 -19.85 23.14
C GLY A 453 9.81 -19.88 22.85
N ALA A 454 9.27 -18.86 22.18
CA ALA A 454 7.92 -18.90 21.60
C ALA A 454 7.92 -19.82 20.37
N ARG A 455 6.73 -20.33 20.02
CA ARG A 455 6.50 -21.18 18.86
C ARG A 455 5.95 -20.37 17.71
N LEU A 456 6.38 -20.68 16.50
CA LEU A 456 5.84 -20.10 15.26
C LEU A 456 5.22 -21.23 14.43
N ILE A 457 3.94 -21.10 14.13
CA ILE A 457 3.20 -22.02 13.26
C ILE A 457 2.76 -21.27 12.02
N LEU A 458 3.27 -21.69 10.87
CA LEU A 458 2.95 -21.12 9.57
C LEU A 458 1.99 -22.04 8.81
N ILE A 459 0.84 -21.53 8.43
CA ILE A 459 -0.21 -22.29 7.75
C ILE A 459 -0.46 -21.63 6.40
N GLY A 460 -0.48 -22.43 5.33
CA GLY A 460 -0.68 -21.86 3.99
C GLY A 460 -0.93 -22.92 2.93
N ASP A 461 -0.96 -22.45 1.69
CA ASP A 461 -1.05 -23.29 0.52
C ASP A 461 0.05 -22.84 -0.47
N VAL A 462 1.08 -23.66 -0.61
CA VAL A 462 2.26 -23.37 -1.44
C VAL A 462 1.92 -23.22 -2.93
N ASN A 463 0.78 -23.79 -3.35
CA ASN A 463 0.34 -23.78 -4.76
C ASN A 463 -0.46 -22.52 -5.13
N GLN A 464 -0.85 -21.71 -4.14
CA GLN A 464 -1.46 -20.40 -4.39
C GLN A 464 -0.45 -19.38 -4.93
N LEU A 465 -0.95 -18.19 -5.27
CA LEU A 465 -0.10 -17.10 -5.71
C LEU A 465 0.89 -16.68 -4.61
N PRO A 466 2.14 -16.39 -4.99
CA PRO A 466 3.14 -15.87 -4.06
C PRO A 466 2.75 -14.47 -3.55
N PRO A 467 3.43 -13.96 -2.47
CA PRO A 467 3.17 -12.63 -1.95
C PRO A 467 3.38 -11.54 -3.01
N VAL A 468 2.77 -10.38 -2.83
CA VAL A 468 2.98 -9.24 -3.75
C VAL A 468 4.38 -8.67 -3.58
N GLY A 469 4.89 -8.56 -2.34
CA GLY A 469 6.23 -8.08 -2.02
C GLY A 469 7.36 -9.05 -2.39
N ALA A 470 8.58 -8.64 -2.07
CA ALA A 470 9.79 -9.40 -2.37
C ALA A 470 9.91 -10.66 -1.49
N GLY A 471 10.54 -11.70 -2.06
CA GLY A 471 10.75 -12.99 -1.41
C GLY A 471 9.67 -14.01 -1.74
N HIS A 472 9.92 -15.24 -1.33
CA HIS A 472 8.98 -16.37 -1.43
C HIS A 472 9.10 -17.22 -0.15
N VAL A 473 8.94 -16.53 0.98
CA VAL A 473 9.34 -17.02 2.30
C VAL A 473 8.77 -18.39 2.62
N PHE A 474 7.45 -18.58 2.45
CA PHE A 474 6.78 -19.84 2.78
C PHE A 474 7.30 -21.02 1.94
N ASP A 475 7.50 -20.82 0.66
CA ASP A 475 8.05 -21.82 -0.27
C ASP A 475 9.54 -22.08 0.01
N ASP A 476 10.33 -21.03 0.26
CA ASP A 476 11.76 -21.14 0.57
C ASP A 476 11.99 -21.93 1.87
N ILE A 477 11.15 -21.71 2.90
CA ILE A 477 11.20 -22.46 4.18
C ILE A 477 10.89 -23.94 3.92
N ILE A 478 9.83 -24.25 3.16
CA ILE A 478 9.45 -25.64 2.82
C ILE A 478 10.57 -26.31 2.03
N LYS A 479 11.11 -25.65 1.00
CA LYS A 479 12.16 -26.20 0.13
C LYS A 479 13.52 -26.34 0.80
N SER A 480 13.75 -25.64 1.91
CA SER A 480 14.97 -25.83 2.70
C SER A 480 15.00 -27.18 3.44
N ASP A 481 13.86 -27.84 3.58
CA ASP A 481 13.67 -29.12 4.30
C ASP A 481 14.23 -29.12 5.73
N ARG A 482 14.31 -27.92 6.34
CA ARG A 482 14.96 -27.71 7.64
C ARG A 482 14.01 -27.76 8.82
N PHE A 483 12.73 -27.47 8.58
CA PHE A 483 11.72 -27.35 9.63
C PHE A 483 10.65 -28.43 9.48
N ALA A 484 10.07 -28.81 10.60
CA ALA A 484 8.97 -29.75 10.64
C ALA A 484 7.81 -29.28 9.75
N THR A 485 7.56 -30.01 8.69
CA THR A 485 6.52 -29.68 7.70
C THR A 485 5.57 -30.86 7.55
N VAL A 486 4.28 -30.61 7.58
CA VAL A 486 3.24 -31.57 7.26
C VAL A 486 2.40 -31.05 6.10
N GLU A 487 2.40 -31.79 4.99
CA GLU A 487 1.52 -31.56 3.87
C GLU A 487 0.28 -32.44 3.98
N LEU A 488 -0.91 -31.81 4.08
CA LEU A 488 -2.17 -32.51 4.08
C LEU A 488 -2.58 -32.82 2.64
N THR A 489 -2.41 -34.07 2.24
CA THR A 489 -2.71 -34.53 0.88
C THR A 489 -4.06 -35.25 0.76
N HIS A 490 -4.61 -35.73 1.89
CA HIS A 490 -5.86 -36.47 1.88
C HIS A 490 -7.06 -35.54 1.71
N ILE A 491 -7.82 -35.78 0.64
CA ILE A 491 -9.09 -35.09 0.36
C ILE A 491 -10.20 -35.92 1.04
N PHE A 492 -10.95 -35.30 1.95
CA PHE A 492 -12.04 -35.98 2.64
C PHE A 492 -13.20 -36.29 1.69
N ARG A 493 -13.95 -37.37 1.97
CA ARG A 493 -15.01 -37.91 1.10
C ARG A 493 -16.02 -36.82 0.64
N GLN A 494 -16.48 -35.97 1.54
CA GLN A 494 -17.38 -34.86 1.17
C GLN A 494 -16.75 -33.89 0.17
N ALA A 495 -15.44 -33.63 0.28
CA ALA A 495 -14.71 -32.77 -0.65
C ALA A 495 -14.38 -33.48 -1.98
N GLN A 496 -14.32 -34.83 -2.01
CA GLN A 496 -14.12 -35.58 -3.25
C GLN A 496 -15.33 -35.53 -4.20
N GLU A 497 -16.52 -35.28 -3.69
CA GLU A 497 -17.74 -35.09 -4.48
C GLU A 497 -17.80 -33.69 -5.12
N SER A 498 -16.99 -32.73 -4.64
CA SER A 498 -16.90 -31.37 -5.15
C SER A 498 -16.02 -31.29 -6.39
N LEU A 499 -16.58 -30.84 -7.51
CA LEU A 499 -15.82 -30.57 -8.73
C LEU A 499 -14.90 -29.34 -8.56
N ILE A 500 -15.20 -28.42 -7.66
CA ILE A 500 -14.27 -27.31 -7.31
C ILE A 500 -12.98 -27.90 -6.78
N VAL A 501 -13.07 -28.81 -5.82
CA VAL A 501 -11.90 -29.42 -5.18
C VAL A 501 -11.13 -30.32 -6.15
N THR A 502 -11.83 -31.22 -6.85
CA THR A 502 -11.18 -32.16 -7.78
C THR A 502 -10.54 -31.43 -8.97
N ASN A 503 -11.19 -30.40 -9.55
CA ASN A 503 -10.61 -29.58 -10.60
C ASN A 503 -9.44 -28.72 -10.09
N ALA A 504 -9.49 -28.18 -8.87
CA ALA A 504 -8.36 -27.46 -8.29
C ALA A 504 -7.13 -28.39 -8.14
N HIS A 505 -7.31 -29.61 -7.66
CA HIS A 505 -6.23 -30.60 -7.57
C HIS A 505 -5.72 -31.02 -8.95
N ALA A 506 -6.61 -31.27 -9.94
CA ALA A 506 -6.21 -31.54 -11.32
C ALA A 506 -5.34 -30.40 -11.89
N VAL A 507 -5.78 -29.15 -11.77
CA VAL A 507 -5.01 -27.98 -12.17
C VAL A 507 -3.64 -27.96 -11.51
N ASN A 508 -3.56 -28.22 -10.21
CA ASN A 508 -2.29 -28.21 -9.47
C ASN A 508 -1.32 -29.27 -10.00
N HIS A 509 -1.81 -30.47 -10.33
CA HIS A 509 -0.99 -31.55 -10.93
C HIS A 509 -0.70 -31.37 -12.41
N GLY A 510 -1.25 -30.34 -13.07
CA GLY A 510 -1.10 -30.11 -14.50
C GLY A 510 -2.05 -30.93 -15.36
N GLU A 511 -3.09 -31.43 -14.76
CA GLU A 511 -4.15 -32.16 -15.43
C GLU A 511 -5.30 -31.20 -15.83
N TYR A 512 -5.98 -31.52 -16.92
CA TYR A 512 -7.09 -30.69 -17.40
C TYR A 512 -8.34 -30.86 -16.55
N MET A 513 -9.01 -29.77 -16.33
CA MET A 513 -10.27 -29.73 -15.57
C MET A 513 -11.41 -30.45 -16.34
N ASN A 514 -12.35 -31.01 -15.60
CA ASN A 514 -13.63 -31.46 -16.16
C ASN A 514 -14.52 -30.23 -16.43
N LEU A 515 -14.59 -29.82 -17.72
CA LEU A 515 -15.40 -28.71 -18.20
C LEU A 515 -16.77 -29.12 -18.78
N GLU A 516 -17.06 -30.42 -18.86
CA GLU A 516 -18.28 -30.96 -19.52
C GLU A 516 -19.42 -31.12 -18.54
N SER A 517 -19.21 -31.04 -17.26
CA SER A 517 -20.23 -31.20 -16.24
C SER A 517 -21.33 -30.12 -16.34
N LYS A 518 -22.59 -30.55 -16.31
CA LYS A 518 -23.77 -29.67 -16.33
C LYS A 518 -24.48 -29.59 -14.97
N SER A 519 -23.96 -30.28 -13.97
CA SER A 519 -24.52 -30.36 -12.62
C SER A 519 -23.36 -30.29 -11.59
N GLY A 520 -23.70 -29.97 -10.35
CA GLY A 520 -22.72 -29.85 -9.26
C GLY A 520 -22.38 -28.40 -8.96
N ASP A 521 -21.12 -28.17 -8.57
CA ASP A 521 -20.61 -26.90 -8.04
C ASP A 521 -19.62 -26.19 -9.00
N PHE A 522 -19.37 -26.78 -10.19
CA PHE A 522 -18.42 -26.24 -11.17
C PHE A 522 -19.01 -26.22 -12.59
N PHE A 523 -19.10 -25.05 -13.20
CA PHE A 523 -19.73 -24.84 -14.50
C PHE A 523 -18.77 -24.15 -15.48
N PHE A 524 -18.86 -24.56 -16.75
CA PHE A 524 -18.16 -23.89 -17.84
C PHE A 524 -19.17 -23.40 -18.90
N LEU A 525 -19.10 -22.12 -19.24
CA LEU A 525 -19.93 -21.49 -20.28
C LEU A 525 -19.02 -21.05 -21.44
N PRO A 526 -18.98 -21.82 -22.55
CA PRO A 526 -18.11 -21.50 -23.68
C PRO A 526 -18.52 -20.19 -24.37
N ARG A 527 -17.54 -19.32 -24.63
CA ARG A 527 -17.67 -18.10 -25.43
C ARG A 527 -16.42 -17.94 -26.28
N GLN A 528 -16.62 -17.52 -27.53
CA GLN A 528 -15.50 -17.36 -28.48
C GLN A 528 -14.91 -15.96 -28.43
N GLU A 529 -15.72 -14.95 -28.13
CA GLU A 529 -15.35 -13.54 -28.12
C GLU A 529 -15.35 -12.99 -26.70
N ASP A 530 -14.40 -12.15 -26.39
CA ASP A 530 -14.23 -11.55 -25.06
C ASP A 530 -15.39 -10.62 -24.69
N ALA A 531 -15.95 -9.89 -25.65
CA ALA A 531 -17.15 -9.06 -25.46
C ALA A 531 -18.38 -9.90 -25.07
N GLN A 532 -18.57 -11.08 -25.66
CA GLN A 532 -19.65 -12.00 -25.30
C GLN A 532 -19.43 -12.57 -23.90
N THR A 533 -18.18 -12.75 -23.48
CA THR A 533 -17.83 -13.17 -22.13
C THR A 533 -18.28 -12.14 -21.10
N ALA A 534 -17.96 -10.86 -21.30
CA ALA A 534 -18.39 -9.79 -20.41
C ALA A 534 -19.91 -9.64 -20.32
N ALA A 535 -20.61 -9.71 -21.47
CA ALA A 535 -22.07 -9.66 -21.52
C ALA A 535 -22.73 -10.85 -20.78
N THR A 536 -22.18 -12.06 -20.96
CA THR A 536 -22.65 -13.27 -20.25
C THR A 536 -22.46 -13.12 -18.73
N ILE A 537 -21.31 -12.61 -18.26
CA ILE A 537 -21.05 -12.38 -16.86
C ILE A 537 -22.04 -11.36 -16.28
N ALA A 538 -22.33 -10.28 -17.01
CA ALA A 538 -23.30 -9.28 -16.57
C ALA A 538 -24.72 -9.87 -16.45
N GLU A 539 -25.13 -10.73 -17.40
CA GLU A 539 -26.41 -11.44 -17.34
C GLU A 539 -26.49 -12.42 -16.15
N LEU A 540 -25.40 -13.17 -15.91
CA LEU A 540 -25.31 -14.08 -14.76
C LEU A 540 -25.50 -13.31 -13.45
N CYS A 541 -24.75 -12.23 -13.27
CA CYS A 541 -24.79 -11.43 -12.04
C CYS A 541 -26.14 -10.73 -11.81
N LYS A 542 -26.79 -10.24 -12.88
CA LYS A 542 -28.05 -9.48 -12.76
C LYS A 542 -29.28 -10.36 -12.60
N LYS A 543 -29.37 -11.48 -13.35
CA LYS A 543 -30.63 -12.23 -13.50
C LYS A 543 -30.54 -13.69 -13.09
N ARG A 544 -29.57 -14.43 -13.65
CA ARG A 544 -29.57 -15.89 -13.55
C ARG A 544 -29.21 -16.38 -12.15
N LEU A 545 -28.13 -15.91 -11.60
CA LEU A 545 -27.67 -16.35 -10.27
C LEU A 545 -28.56 -15.85 -9.13
N PRO A 546 -29.00 -14.57 -9.11
CA PRO A 546 -30.00 -14.14 -8.13
C PRO A 546 -31.27 -14.95 -8.14
N LYS A 547 -31.79 -15.31 -9.35
CA LYS A 547 -32.99 -16.15 -9.48
C LYS A 547 -32.77 -17.58 -9.00
N SER A 548 -31.59 -18.17 -9.27
CA SER A 548 -31.31 -19.58 -8.98
C SER A 548 -30.84 -19.83 -7.54
N TYR A 549 -30.10 -18.90 -6.96
CA TYR A 549 -29.41 -19.08 -5.67
C TYR A 549 -29.80 -18.04 -4.62
N GLY A 550 -30.56 -17.02 -4.97
CA GLY A 550 -30.94 -15.92 -4.05
C GLY A 550 -29.78 -14.99 -3.68
N LEU A 551 -28.57 -15.14 -4.29
CA LEU A 551 -27.40 -14.37 -4.00
C LEU A 551 -27.18 -13.29 -5.04
N THR A 552 -26.66 -12.13 -4.61
CA THR A 552 -26.31 -11.00 -5.46
C THR A 552 -24.82 -10.69 -5.43
N VAL A 553 -24.38 -9.73 -6.21
CA VAL A 553 -22.98 -9.24 -6.18
C VAL A 553 -22.60 -8.56 -4.86
N PHE A 554 -23.60 -8.21 -4.04
CA PHE A 554 -23.36 -7.56 -2.74
C PHE A 554 -23.17 -8.57 -1.62
N ASP A 555 -23.75 -9.76 -1.71
CA ASP A 555 -23.84 -10.73 -0.62
C ASP A 555 -23.23 -12.11 -0.91
N GLY A 556 -22.83 -12.41 -2.14
CA GLY A 556 -22.28 -13.75 -2.38
C GLY A 556 -21.65 -13.99 -3.74
N ILE A 557 -21.86 -13.13 -4.73
CA ILE A 557 -21.27 -13.30 -6.07
C ILE A 557 -20.06 -12.38 -6.23
N GLN A 558 -18.92 -12.95 -6.64
CA GLN A 558 -17.73 -12.18 -6.97
C GLN A 558 -17.20 -12.58 -8.35
N VAL A 559 -16.99 -11.57 -9.20
CA VAL A 559 -16.27 -11.75 -10.45
C VAL A 559 -14.78 -11.56 -10.19
N ILE A 560 -13.96 -12.53 -10.58
CA ILE A 560 -12.51 -12.54 -10.36
C ILE A 560 -11.82 -12.71 -11.71
N THR A 561 -10.96 -11.76 -12.12
CA THR A 561 -10.30 -11.77 -13.43
C THR A 561 -8.78 -11.74 -13.30
N PRO A 562 -8.03 -12.29 -14.27
CA PRO A 562 -6.56 -12.27 -14.26
C PRO A 562 -5.94 -10.87 -14.26
N SER A 563 -6.59 -9.87 -14.85
CA SER A 563 -5.97 -8.57 -15.11
C SER A 563 -6.89 -7.37 -14.87
N ARG A 564 -6.29 -6.17 -14.84
CA ARG A 564 -7.02 -4.90 -14.78
C ARG A 564 -7.51 -4.46 -16.16
N LYS A 565 -6.66 -4.58 -17.18
CA LYS A 565 -6.90 -4.11 -18.56
C LYS A 565 -7.39 -5.25 -19.46
N GLY A 566 -7.93 -4.90 -20.61
CA GLY A 566 -8.47 -5.84 -21.59
C GLY A 566 -10.00 -5.95 -21.51
N ASP A 567 -10.61 -6.58 -22.53
CA ASP A 567 -12.06 -6.62 -22.73
C ASP A 567 -12.84 -7.34 -21.61
N ALA A 568 -12.17 -8.24 -20.88
CA ALA A 568 -12.69 -8.87 -19.68
C ALA A 568 -11.80 -8.60 -18.44
N GLY A 569 -11.04 -7.50 -18.45
CA GLY A 569 -10.32 -6.98 -17.28
C GLY A 569 -11.25 -6.26 -16.28
N THR A 570 -10.74 -5.97 -15.08
CA THR A 570 -11.57 -5.35 -14.03
C THR A 570 -12.14 -3.99 -14.46
N GLU A 571 -11.42 -3.19 -15.24
CA GLU A 571 -11.88 -1.87 -15.69
C GLU A 571 -13.16 -1.99 -16.55
N MET A 572 -13.13 -2.84 -17.58
CA MET A 572 -14.27 -3.07 -18.47
C MET A 572 -15.40 -3.81 -17.77
N LEU A 573 -15.08 -4.84 -16.99
CA LEU A 573 -16.11 -5.61 -16.26
C LEU A 573 -16.82 -4.76 -15.19
N ASN A 574 -16.11 -3.92 -14.46
CA ASN A 574 -16.71 -3.02 -13.48
C ASN A 574 -17.66 -2.02 -14.14
N SER A 575 -17.26 -1.42 -15.27
CA SER A 575 -18.13 -0.53 -16.04
C SER A 575 -19.39 -1.25 -16.58
N ALA A 576 -19.22 -2.44 -17.16
CA ALA A 576 -20.32 -3.24 -17.66
C ALA A 576 -21.28 -3.69 -16.55
N LEU A 577 -20.74 -4.17 -15.43
CA LEU A 577 -21.54 -4.62 -14.28
C LEU A 577 -22.24 -3.45 -13.60
N GLN A 578 -21.58 -2.31 -13.40
CA GLN A 578 -22.20 -1.11 -12.84
C GLN A 578 -23.39 -0.66 -13.70
N SER A 579 -23.23 -0.59 -15.03
CA SER A 579 -24.29 -0.15 -15.94
C SER A 579 -25.54 -1.03 -15.89
N VAL A 580 -25.36 -2.31 -15.57
CA VAL A 580 -26.45 -3.32 -15.54
C VAL A 580 -27.05 -3.47 -14.14
N ILE A 581 -26.23 -3.43 -13.08
CA ILE A 581 -26.62 -3.68 -11.69
C ILE A 581 -27.06 -2.37 -11.02
N ASN A 582 -26.30 -1.32 -11.20
CA ASN A 582 -26.55 -0.01 -10.60
C ASN A 582 -26.55 1.10 -11.68
N PRO A 583 -27.55 1.09 -12.61
CA PRO A 583 -27.63 2.09 -13.68
C PRO A 583 -27.85 3.50 -13.12
N PRO A 584 -27.47 4.55 -13.87
CA PRO A 584 -27.82 5.91 -13.52
C PRO A 584 -29.32 6.08 -13.38
N ALA A 585 -29.76 6.80 -12.36
CA ALA A 585 -31.17 7.06 -12.10
C ALA A 585 -31.37 8.51 -11.60
N ARG A 586 -32.55 9.08 -11.89
CA ARG A 586 -32.88 10.42 -11.39
C ARG A 586 -32.87 10.43 -9.86
N GLY A 587 -32.07 11.32 -9.28
CA GLY A 587 -31.91 11.44 -7.82
C GLY A 587 -30.77 10.63 -7.20
N LYS A 588 -30.03 9.82 -7.97
CA LYS A 588 -28.76 9.22 -7.53
C LYS A 588 -27.61 10.17 -7.79
N ALA A 589 -26.85 10.47 -6.76
CA ALA A 589 -25.64 11.28 -6.90
C ALA A 589 -24.49 10.45 -7.50
N GLU A 590 -23.67 11.12 -8.31
CA GLU A 590 -22.50 10.54 -8.98
C GLU A 590 -21.29 11.44 -8.83
N LYS A 591 -20.10 10.84 -8.70
CA LYS A 591 -18.82 11.54 -8.69
C LYS A 591 -17.86 10.88 -9.64
N LYS A 592 -17.35 11.64 -10.61
CA LYS A 592 -16.27 11.16 -11.49
C LYS A 592 -14.94 11.16 -10.73
N VAL A 593 -14.26 10.03 -10.76
CA VAL A 593 -12.94 9.83 -10.14
C VAL A 593 -12.01 9.24 -11.20
N ARG A 594 -11.03 10.01 -11.67
CA ARG A 594 -10.13 9.60 -12.78
C ARG A 594 -10.89 9.07 -14.00
N ASP A 595 -10.77 7.76 -14.29
CA ASP A 595 -11.33 7.09 -15.48
C ASP A 595 -12.68 6.40 -15.22
N PHE A 596 -13.20 6.44 -13.99
CA PHE A 596 -14.48 5.81 -13.62
C PHE A 596 -15.38 6.77 -12.84
N THR A 597 -16.64 6.40 -12.71
CA THR A 597 -17.64 7.17 -11.95
C THR A 597 -18.12 6.34 -10.78
N LEU A 598 -18.06 6.91 -9.57
CA LEU A 598 -18.71 6.36 -8.39
C LEU A 598 -20.15 6.86 -8.31
N ARG A 599 -21.04 5.97 -7.90
CA ARG A 599 -22.49 6.22 -7.81
C ARG A 599 -23.04 5.66 -6.50
N GLU A 600 -24.01 6.31 -5.92
CA GLU A 600 -24.74 5.75 -4.77
C GLU A 600 -25.26 4.35 -5.06
N GLY A 601 -25.02 3.43 -4.13
CA GLY A 601 -25.31 1.99 -4.28
C GLY A 601 -24.20 1.17 -4.96
N ASP A 602 -23.07 1.77 -5.34
CA ASP A 602 -21.96 1.00 -5.92
C ASP A 602 -21.25 0.14 -4.89
N LYS A 603 -20.82 -1.05 -5.34
CA LYS A 603 -19.88 -1.90 -4.61
C LYS A 603 -18.47 -1.41 -4.84
N VAL A 604 -17.78 -1.07 -3.77
CA VAL A 604 -16.42 -0.54 -3.79
C VAL A 604 -15.48 -1.36 -2.92
N MET A 605 -14.18 -1.21 -3.17
CA MET A 605 -13.11 -1.83 -2.37
C MET A 605 -12.11 -0.75 -1.98
N GLN A 606 -11.69 -0.77 -0.71
CA GLN A 606 -10.52 -0.05 -0.23
C GLN A 606 -9.26 -0.68 -0.85
N ILE A 607 -8.39 0.14 -1.45
CA ILE A 607 -7.21 -0.34 -2.17
C ILE A 607 -5.88 0.02 -1.50
N LYS A 608 -5.95 0.74 -0.39
CA LYS A 608 -4.82 1.09 0.49
C LYS A 608 -5.23 0.83 1.93
N ASN A 609 -4.27 0.60 2.82
CA ASN A 609 -4.56 0.63 4.25
C ASN A 609 -4.71 2.08 4.69
N ASN A 610 -5.85 2.43 5.28
CA ASN A 610 -6.07 3.72 5.91
C ASN A 610 -6.38 3.46 7.39
N TYR A 611 -5.44 3.76 8.27
CA TYR A 611 -5.53 3.51 9.70
C TYR A 611 -6.25 4.63 10.46
N ASP A 612 -6.35 5.80 9.84
CA ASP A 612 -6.85 7.04 10.47
C ASP A 612 -8.33 7.29 10.18
N ILE A 613 -8.88 6.62 9.16
CA ILE A 613 -10.30 6.78 8.84
C ILE A 613 -11.18 6.27 9.97
N GLU A 614 -12.02 7.17 10.49
CA GLU A 614 -12.96 6.83 11.54
C GLU A 614 -14.16 6.07 10.98
N TRP A 615 -14.61 5.07 11.71
CA TRP A 615 -15.85 4.38 11.41
C TRP A 615 -16.76 4.26 12.62
N ASN A 616 -18.07 4.25 12.36
CA ASN A 616 -19.10 3.99 13.35
C ASN A 616 -19.83 2.69 13.01
N LYS A 617 -19.98 1.81 14.00
CA LYS A 617 -20.77 0.58 13.90
C LYS A 617 -21.70 0.48 15.10
N ASN A 618 -22.99 0.69 14.89
CA ASN A 618 -24.03 0.59 15.94
C ASN A 618 -23.70 1.36 17.21
N GLY A 619 -23.13 2.57 17.07
CA GLY A 619 -22.73 3.43 18.18
C GLY A 619 -21.34 3.14 18.76
N THR A 620 -20.65 2.12 18.29
CA THR A 620 -19.23 1.88 18.60
C THR A 620 -18.37 2.59 17.56
N GLN A 621 -17.48 3.43 18.00
CA GLN A 621 -16.49 4.11 17.14
C GLN A 621 -15.18 3.33 17.12
N GLY A 622 -14.48 3.40 15.99
CA GLY A 622 -13.15 2.83 15.84
C GLY A 622 -12.45 3.41 14.61
N PHE A 623 -11.24 2.97 14.38
CA PHE A 623 -10.39 3.46 13.30
C PHE A 623 -9.93 2.32 12.39
N GLY A 624 -9.67 2.67 11.14
CA GLY A 624 -9.01 1.85 10.14
C GLY A 624 -9.96 1.05 9.24
N ILE A 625 -9.77 1.26 7.93
CA ILE A 625 -10.30 0.44 6.83
C ILE A 625 -9.09 -0.03 6.00
N PHE A 626 -9.08 -1.30 5.63
CA PHE A 626 -7.87 -1.94 5.13
C PHE A 626 -8.00 -2.34 3.66
N ASN A 627 -6.84 -2.47 3.01
CA ASN A 627 -6.78 -2.95 1.64
C ASN A 627 -7.48 -4.31 1.49
N GLY A 628 -8.44 -4.36 0.56
CA GLY A 628 -9.29 -5.52 0.30
C GLY A 628 -10.65 -5.45 0.97
N ASP A 629 -10.91 -4.53 1.92
CA ASP A 629 -12.23 -4.35 2.50
C ASP A 629 -13.23 -3.92 1.42
N ILE A 630 -14.37 -4.59 1.34
CA ILE A 630 -15.44 -4.29 0.38
C ILE A 630 -16.59 -3.62 1.13
N GLY A 631 -17.08 -2.54 0.53
CA GLY A 631 -18.21 -1.77 1.03
C GLY A 631 -19.20 -1.38 -0.06
N VAL A 632 -20.27 -0.70 0.36
CA VAL A 632 -21.30 -0.14 -0.52
C VAL A 632 -21.42 1.35 -0.26
N ILE A 633 -21.40 2.16 -1.31
CA ILE A 633 -21.63 3.59 -1.21
C ILE A 633 -23.09 3.84 -0.80
N LYS A 634 -23.31 4.42 0.36
CA LYS A 634 -24.65 4.76 0.87
C LYS A 634 -25.12 6.13 0.41
N LYS A 635 -24.21 7.12 0.42
CA LYS A 635 -24.52 8.50 0.07
C LYS A 635 -23.32 9.18 -0.59
N ILE A 636 -23.56 10.02 -1.56
CA ILE A 636 -22.61 10.97 -2.12
C ILE A 636 -23.16 12.37 -1.89
N ASP A 637 -22.51 13.12 -1.02
CA ASP A 637 -22.84 14.50 -0.77
C ASP A 637 -21.93 15.40 -1.61
N LEU A 638 -22.49 15.96 -2.70
CA LEU A 638 -21.77 16.83 -3.61
C LEU A 638 -21.50 18.21 -3.00
N SER A 639 -22.28 18.61 -1.98
CA SER A 639 -22.16 19.91 -1.35
C SER A 639 -21.05 19.90 -0.28
N GLU A 640 -20.98 18.83 0.51
CA GLU A 640 -19.97 18.68 1.55
C GLU A 640 -18.69 17.97 1.06
N GLU A 641 -18.67 17.59 -0.24
CA GLU A 641 -17.57 16.81 -0.86
C GLU A 641 -17.25 15.52 -0.09
N LEU A 642 -18.30 14.81 0.37
CA LEU A 642 -18.18 13.59 1.17
C LEU A 642 -18.84 12.39 0.50
N ILE A 643 -18.24 11.21 0.65
CA ILE A 643 -18.82 9.92 0.27
C ILE A 643 -18.92 9.04 1.50
N THR A 644 -20.13 8.63 1.85
CA THR A 644 -20.38 7.68 2.94
C THR A 644 -20.38 6.26 2.40
N VAL A 645 -19.50 5.42 2.93
CA VAL A 645 -19.36 4.01 2.56
C VAL A 645 -19.62 3.12 3.76
N ASP A 646 -20.39 2.05 3.54
CA ASP A 646 -20.68 1.01 4.52
C ASP A 646 -19.81 -0.23 4.24
N PHE A 647 -18.83 -0.50 5.10
CA PHE A 647 -18.00 -1.69 5.10
C PHE A 647 -18.49 -2.68 6.15
N GLU A 648 -19.47 -3.51 5.84
CA GLU A 648 -20.02 -4.52 6.75
C GLU A 648 -20.48 -3.92 8.12
N ASP A 649 -21.34 -2.91 8.06
CA ASP A 649 -21.89 -2.09 9.15
C ASP A 649 -20.90 -1.07 9.74
N LYS A 650 -19.66 -1.00 9.26
CA LYS A 650 -18.75 0.10 9.58
C LYS A 650 -19.02 1.25 8.62
N ILE A 651 -19.65 2.29 9.10
CA ILE A 651 -19.95 3.48 8.31
C ILE A 651 -18.77 4.44 8.38
N CYS A 652 -18.19 4.76 7.23
CA CYS A 652 -17.06 5.67 7.08
C CYS A 652 -17.40 6.82 6.14
N GLU A 653 -16.76 7.96 6.35
CA GLU A 653 -16.85 9.11 5.45
C GLU A 653 -15.51 9.37 4.77
N TYR A 654 -15.55 9.50 3.46
CA TYR A 654 -14.40 9.82 2.60
C TYR A 654 -14.57 11.22 2.05
N ASP A 655 -13.62 12.09 2.33
CA ASP A 655 -13.52 13.33 1.56
C ASP A 655 -12.96 13.08 0.15
N TYR A 656 -13.09 14.05 -0.74
CA TYR A 656 -12.70 13.86 -2.13
C TYR A 656 -11.18 13.67 -2.34
N THR A 657 -10.35 14.02 -1.37
CA THR A 657 -8.89 13.80 -1.43
C THR A 657 -8.52 12.34 -1.18
N MET A 658 -9.39 11.59 -0.51
CA MET A 658 -9.21 10.16 -0.21
C MET A 658 -9.80 9.22 -1.28
N LEU A 659 -10.47 9.74 -2.33
CA LEU A 659 -11.15 8.89 -3.32
C LEU A 659 -10.19 8.06 -4.18
N ASP A 660 -8.91 8.34 -4.16
CA ASP A 660 -7.88 7.50 -4.78
C ASP A 660 -7.62 6.18 -4.03
N GLU A 661 -8.22 6.02 -2.86
CA GLU A 661 -8.20 4.79 -2.06
C GLU A 661 -9.36 3.84 -2.37
N LEU A 662 -10.35 4.28 -3.17
CA LEU A 662 -11.52 3.49 -3.53
C LEU A 662 -11.50 3.08 -5.01
N GLU A 663 -11.88 1.83 -5.29
CA GLU A 663 -12.15 1.32 -6.64
C GLU A 663 -13.49 0.58 -6.68
N LEU A 664 -14.14 0.53 -7.85
CA LEU A 664 -15.30 -0.34 -8.06
C LEU A 664 -14.91 -1.81 -7.85
N ALA A 665 -15.76 -2.59 -7.21
CA ALA A 665 -15.47 -3.95 -6.79
C ALA A 665 -16.49 -5.02 -7.24
N TYR A 666 -17.27 -4.75 -8.26
CA TYR A 666 -18.08 -5.78 -8.90
C TYR A 666 -17.22 -6.89 -9.50
N ALA A 667 -16.10 -6.51 -10.10
CA ALA A 667 -15.02 -7.40 -10.52
C ALA A 667 -13.69 -6.98 -9.89
N ILE A 668 -12.92 -7.95 -9.41
CA ILE A 668 -11.60 -7.76 -8.81
C ILE A 668 -10.55 -8.65 -9.46
N THR A 669 -9.26 -8.36 -9.28
CA THR A 669 -8.21 -9.27 -9.76
C THR A 669 -8.06 -10.47 -8.83
N VAL A 670 -7.52 -11.59 -9.37
CA VAL A 670 -7.20 -12.78 -8.56
C VAL A 670 -6.26 -12.43 -7.41
N HIS A 671 -5.29 -11.54 -7.60
CA HIS A 671 -4.40 -11.07 -6.54
C HIS A 671 -5.16 -10.37 -5.39
N LYS A 672 -6.15 -9.54 -5.72
CA LYS A 672 -7.00 -8.87 -4.71
C LYS A 672 -8.02 -9.80 -4.03
N SER A 673 -8.23 -11.00 -4.55
CA SER A 673 -9.09 -12.00 -3.93
C SER A 673 -8.37 -12.91 -2.93
N GLN A 674 -7.04 -12.82 -2.83
CA GLN A 674 -6.27 -13.61 -1.88
C GLN A 674 -6.71 -13.35 -0.43
N GLY A 675 -6.75 -14.40 0.39
CA GLY A 675 -7.27 -14.34 1.76
C GLY A 675 -8.79 -14.20 1.87
N SER A 676 -9.53 -14.11 0.75
CA SER A 676 -10.99 -14.02 0.70
C SER A 676 -11.59 -15.29 0.11
N GLU A 677 -12.81 -15.61 0.50
CA GLU A 677 -13.61 -16.66 -0.09
C GLU A 677 -15.02 -16.12 -0.38
N TYR A 678 -15.67 -16.65 -1.42
CA TYR A 678 -16.98 -16.19 -1.86
C TYR A 678 -17.88 -17.39 -2.13
N PRO A 679 -19.18 -17.32 -1.82
CA PRO A 679 -20.12 -18.38 -2.16
C PRO A 679 -20.10 -18.73 -3.66
N ILE A 680 -20.12 -17.75 -4.54
CA ILE A 680 -20.08 -17.94 -5.99
C ILE A 680 -18.93 -17.12 -6.59
N VAL A 681 -18.05 -17.77 -7.33
CA VAL A 681 -16.97 -17.14 -8.10
C VAL A 681 -17.24 -17.29 -9.60
N ILE A 682 -17.12 -16.17 -10.32
CA ILE A 682 -17.18 -16.15 -11.78
C ILE A 682 -15.82 -15.70 -12.30
N MET A 683 -15.21 -16.50 -13.19
CA MET A 683 -13.91 -16.16 -13.79
C MET A 683 -14.01 -16.11 -15.32
N PRO A 684 -13.65 -14.99 -15.96
CA PRO A 684 -13.53 -14.90 -17.42
C PRO A 684 -12.28 -15.63 -17.88
N LEU A 685 -12.42 -16.42 -18.94
CA LEU A 685 -11.34 -17.08 -19.65
C LEU A 685 -11.15 -16.40 -21.01
N TYR A 686 -10.21 -15.50 -21.11
CA TYR A 686 -9.93 -14.74 -22.33
C TYR A 686 -8.43 -14.62 -22.60
N ARG A 687 -8.06 -14.31 -23.82
CA ARG A 687 -6.65 -14.15 -24.23
C ARG A 687 -6.14 -12.82 -23.69
N TYR A 688 -5.20 -12.91 -22.79
CA TYR A 688 -4.50 -11.77 -22.21
C TYR A 688 -2.98 -12.03 -22.22
N THR A 689 -2.21 -11.13 -21.62
CA THR A 689 -0.75 -11.27 -21.52
C THR A 689 -0.37 -12.66 -20.98
N PRO A 690 0.40 -13.47 -21.71
CA PRO A 690 0.74 -14.83 -21.30
C PRO A 690 1.38 -14.94 -19.92
N LYS A 691 2.02 -13.85 -19.43
CA LYS A 691 2.62 -13.78 -18.09
C LYS A 691 1.60 -13.91 -16.95
N LEU A 692 0.34 -13.53 -17.18
CA LEU A 692 -0.71 -13.61 -16.18
C LEU A 692 -1.58 -14.88 -16.31
N LEU A 693 -1.47 -15.60 -17.42
CA LEU A 693 -2.22 -16.84 -17.63
C LEU A 693 -1.40 -18.02 -17.14
N THR A 694 -1.31 -18.18 -15.83
CA THR A 694 -0.52 -19.23 -15.17
C THR A 694 -1.41 -20.21 -14.40
N ARG A 695 -0.89 -21.41 -14.17
CA ARG A 695 -1.53 -22.47 -13.40
C ARG A 695 -1.93 -22.01 -12.01
N ASN A 696 -1.01 -21.37 -11.28
CA ASN A 696 -1.25 -20.90 -9.91
C ASN A 696 -2.34 -19.82 -9.84
N LEU A 697 -2.44 -18.97 -10.87
CA LEU A 697 -3.48 -17.95 -10.92
C LEU A 697 -4.87 -18.59 -11.11
N LEU A 698 -4.98 -19.58 -12.02
CA LEU A 698 -6.22 -20.34 -12.20
C LEU A 698 -6.58 -21.13 -10.94
N TYR A 699 -5.61 -21.83 -10.35
CA TYR A 699 -5.79 -22.55 -9.09
C TYR A 699 -6.27 -21.63 -7.97
N THR A 700 -5.61 -20.48 -7.78
CA THR A 700 -6.01 -19.50 -6.76
C THR A 700 -7.43 -18.99 -6.99
N ALA A 701 -7.82 -18.69 -8.24
CA ALA A 701 -9.16 -18.21 -8.54
C ALA A 701 -10.24 -19.26 -8.24
N ILE A 702 -10.02 -20.53 -8.63
CA ILE A 702 -10.96 -21.63 -8.37
C ILE A 702 -11.13 -21.85 -6.86
N THR A 703 -10.03 -21.82 -6.11
CA THR A 703 -10.03 -22.05 -4.66
C THR A 703 -10.63 -20.89 -3.84
N ARG A 704 -11.03 -19.78 -4.49
CA ARG A 704 -11.78 -18.69 -3.81
C ARG A 704 -13.27 -18.98 -3.68
N ALA A 705 -13.79 -20.01 -4.36
CA ALA A 705 -15.20 -20.38 -4.29
C ALA A 705 -15.47 -21.35 -3.15
N GLN A 706 -16.55 -21.07 -2.40
CA GLN A 706 -17.07 -21.97 -1.36
C GLN A 706 -18.07 -22.97 -1.91
N SER A 707 -18.94 -22.53 -2.81
CA SER A 707 -20.09 -23.33 -3.26
C SER A 707 -20.15 -23.50 -4.77
N ILE A 708 -19.80 -22.47 -5.56
CA ILE A 708 -19.95 -22.52 -7.02
C ILE A 708 -18.82 -21.79 -7.72
N VAL A 709 -18.24 -22.44 -8.74
CA VAL A 709 -17.36 -21.81 -9.74
C VAL A 709 -18.04 -21.79 -11.10
N ILE A 710 -17.97 -20.65 -11.77
CA ILE A 710 -18.44 -20.50 -13.15
C ILE A 710 -17.30 -19.92 -13.98
N LEU A 711 -16.74 -20.71 -14.89
CA LEU A 711 -15.79 -20.24 -15.87
C LEU A 711 -16.54 -19.84 -17.15
N VAL A 712 -16.28 -18.62 -17.66
CA VAL A 712 -16.95 -18.10 -18.86
C VAL A 712 -15.91 -17.69 -19.89
N GLY A 713 -15.95 -18.25 -21.10
CA GLY A 713 -15.03 -17.88 -22.17
C GLY A 713 -14.47 -19.03 -22.96
N ASN A 714 -13.19 -18.96 -23.33
CA ASN A 714 -12.54 -19.93 -24.20
C ASN A 714 -11.83 -21.04 -23.40
N GLY A 715 -12.24 -22.30 -23.60
CA GLY A 715 -11.63 -23.47 -22.94
C GLY A 715 -10.15 -23.69 -23.26
N GLU A 716 -9.67 -23.26 -24.44
CA GLU A 716 -8.25 -23.35 -24.78
C GLU A 716 -7.39 -22.41 -23.90
N VAL A 717 -7.95 -21.30 -23.43
CA VAL A 717 -7.27 -20.44 -22.45
C VAL A 717 -7.09 -21.17 -21.12
N ALA A 718 -8.11 -21.90 -20.67
CA ALA A 718 -8.02 -22.71 -19.46
C ALA A 718 -6.91 -23.79 -19.59
N LYS A 719 -6.85 -24.51 -20.72
CA LYS A 719 -5.79 -25.48 -20.98
C LYS A 719 -4.41 -24.82 -21.00
N ALA A 720 -4.27 -23.69 -21.70
CA ALA A 720 -3.02 -22.94 -21.74
C ALA A 720 -2.57 -22.45 -20.34
N MET A 721 -3.51 -22.11 -19.44
CA MET A 721 -3.19 -21.78 -18.05
C MET A 721 -2.71 -23.01 -17.27
N VAL A 722 -3.31 -24.18 -17.45
CA VAL A 722 -2.89 -25.44 -16.83
C VAL A 722 -1.48 -25.83 -17.30
N ASP A 723 -1.21 -25.72 -18.60
CA ASP A 723 0.10 -26.03 -19.19
C ASP A 723 1.19 -25.03 -18.78
N ASN A 724 0.79 -23.80 -18.47
CA ASN A 724 1.72 -22.74 -18.07
C ASN A 724 2.10 -22.84 -16.59
N ASN A 725 3.00 -23.75 -16.30
CA ASN A 725 3.60 -23.92 -14.97
C ASN A 725 4.78 -22.95 -14.74
N ARG A 726 4.91 -21.91 -15.54
CA ARG A 726 5.90 -20.87 -15.30
C ARG A 726 5.48 -20.06 -14.09
N GLN A 727 5.77 -20.61 -12.91
CA GLN A 727 5.96 -19.74 -11.75
C GLN A 727 6.98 -18.70 -12.16
N THR A 728 6.65 -17.45 -12.00
CA THR A 728 7.64 -16.39 -12.22
C THR A 728 8.80 -16.72 -11.28
N LYS A 729 9.90 -17.24 -11.82
CA LYS A 729 11.05 -17.67 -11.01
C LYS A 729 11.51 -16.45 -10.22
N ARG A 730 11.19 -16.43 -8.96
CA ARG A 730 11.65 -15.37 -8.06
C ARG A 730 13.11 -15.62 -7.72
N TYR A 731 13.89 -14.58 -7.78
CA TYR A 731 15.24 -14.61 -7.24
C TYR A 731 15.15 -14.29 -5.75
N THR A 732 15.29 -15.33 -4.92
CA THR A 732 15.26 -15.26 -3.47
C THR A 732 16.46 -16.03 -2.90
N GLY A 733 17.04 -15.53 -1.82
CA GLY A 733 18.23 -16.11 -1.21
C GLY A 733 17.95 -16.77 0.15
N LEU A 734 16.72 -16.65 0.67
CA LEU A 734 16.38 -17.18 1.99
C LEU A 734 16.65 -18.69 2.11
N ARG A 735 16.28 -19.48 1.09
CA ARG A 735 16.61 -20.91 1.05
C ARG A 735 18.10 -21.16 1.23
N TYR A 736 18.95 -20.45 0.46
CA TYR A 736 20.41 -20.60 0.56
C TYR A 736 20.96 -20.16 1.93
N ALA A 737 20.33 -19.15 2.56
CA ALA A 737 20.69 -18.75 3.90
C ALA A 737 20.35 -19.85 4.92
N LEU A 738 19.16 -20.44 4.83
CA LEU A 738 18.70 -21.55 5.69
C LEU A 738 19.58 -22.80 5.54
N GLU A 739 19.98 -23.18 4.33
CA GLU A 739 20.83 -24.34 4.07
C GLU A 739 22.26 -24.20 4.64
N LYS A 740 22.73 -22.97 4.88
CA LYS A 740 24.05 -22.68 5.45
C LYS A 740 24.08 -22.71 6.98
N TYR A 741 22.93 -22.60 7.64
CA TYR A 741 22.87 -22.67 9.10
C TYR A 741 22.81 -24.12 9.57
N ASP A 742 23.92 -24.60 10.12
CA ASP A 742 24.02 -25.91 10.81
C ASP A 742 23.39 -25.92 12.20
#